data_f91b9566acf8ca3354b75d213bfe3c81
#
_entry.id   f91b9566acf8ca3354b75d213bfe3c81
#
_cell.length_a   1.000
_cell.length_b   1.000
_cell.length_c   1.000
_cell.angle_alpha   90.00
_cell.angle_beta   90.00
_cell.angle_gamma   90.00
#
_symmetry.space_group_name_H-M   'P 1'
#
loop_
_entity.id
_entity.type
_entity.pdbx_description
1 polymer ?
#
loop_
_entity_poly.entity_id
_entity_poly.type
_entity_poly.pdbx_seq_one_letter_code
_entity_poly.pdbx_strand_id
1 'polypeptide(L)'
;MAAESPAPAASGGPRGPLLMSMTEIAELAQVKRPVVTTWRRRYPDFPKPADGDATSPLFDSRQVAEWLIGTGRDPAGRIEADLRLHALAGLGTGLPPSDLLALLTALICLRDQDGEPAAAAHGDLRGDLLRRAARLDPRDSCLCSEIALLPAEASPLAEAVDELVEAAWGCRGAFERVMGAGQRFKAGGLYARTVAPGLARLVADLSGAREHARERTVTVRDPAAGPGDLLAAVADAAGPDYQLIFQAAEADRYLARLAGRRLAVHGVAWADLKLATGEQPPEDWADPDVIVTQVPYLPGETRSPEQVIDRLDDIALRLAPGCTAVVLGPAAVLAGELRPFSPAERTRGRLLSSGMVEAIIRLPGGLVPFRPGYDVALWVLTSAYQSPYRGWVLLADVSDRALTDEVIAALAEDVVTWRRDGYRPQAHTRAFGVQVRIGDLVDALRPLTARRPARGSAAVTAGAALVSRVTDLEAELDRLAAGHPAARPPIRGGIAAGARTPPPAQAIGSLVKARRLVLVPGSRLRGVPIGQDGHHDVLGVPEVLGRTRRGDRSIDRVVLAGLPRVRLTEPGDVVVTTAPEFGVLVDHAGLAVVEFPAKVLRIPAAERQSFTPRTLAGLLAGRMPSLRPAGAVRPPLRLEDHELPALSPAEVQFLDQLLAALDARQEAARQELDLVAELRDITTSGLSDGTLTLTEPPSARNGQ
;
A
#
# COMPACT_ATOMS: atom_id res chain seq x y z
N MET A 1 -39.62 -40.21 -25.66
CA MET A 1 -39.10 -39.42 -26.80
C MET A 1 -38.42 -38.21 -26.19
N ALA A 2 -37.11 -38.34 -25.97
CA ALA A 2 -36.26 -37.26 -25.51
C ALA A 2 -35.73 -36.54 -26.75
N ALA A 3 -35.92 -35.22 -26.81
CA ALA A 3 -35.41 -34.39 -27.87
C ALA A 3 -33.93 -34.08 -27.57
N GLU A 4 -33.05 -34.56 -28.42
CA GLU A 4 -31.64 -34.18 -28.44
C GLU A 4 -31.52 -32.72 -28.91
N SER A 5 -30.89 -31.91 -28.09
CA SER A 5 -30.39 -30.57 -28.50
C SER A 5 -29.18 -30.74 -29.42
N PRO A 6 -29.09 -30.02 -30.51
CA PRO A 6 -27.91 -30.06 -31.37
C PRO A 6 -26.75 -29.30 -30.73
N ALA A 7 -25.58 -29.95 -30.74
CA ALA A 7 -24.28 -29.33 -30.37
C ALA A 7 -23.97 -28.18 -31.34
N PRO A 8 -23.35 -27.06 -30.86
CA PRO A 8 -22.93 -25.96 -31.71
C PRO A 8 -21.81 -26.42 -32.66
N ALA A 9 -21.99 -26.16 -33.93
CA ALA A 9 -21.05 -26.46 -35.01
C ALA A 9 -19.76 -25.64 -34.83
N ALA A 10 -18.63 -26.33 -34.68
CA ALA A 10 -17.29 -25.74 -34.72
C ALA A 10 -16.97 -25.29 -36.16
N SER A 11 -17.10 -23.99 -36.44
CA SER A 11 -16.57 -23.36 -37.64
C SER A 11 -15.30 -22.61 -37.32
N GLY A 12 -14.16 -23.26 -37.47
CA GLY A 12 -12.85 -22.62 -37.32
C GLY A 12 -11.85 -23.20 -38.29
N GLY A 13 -11.49 -22.42 -39.32
CA GLY A 13 -10.38 -22.76 -40.23
C GLY A 13 -9.06 -22.84 -39.48
N PRO A 14 -8.00 -23.43 -40.07
CA PRO A 14 -6.74 -23.70 -39.36
C PRO A 14 -5.96 -22.42 -39.08
N ARG A 15 -6.18 -21.85 -37.91
CA ARG A 15 -5.25 -20.90 -37.30
C ARG A 15 -4.12 -21.73 -36.68
N GLY A 16 -2.88 -21.46 -37.06
CA GLY A 16 -1.71 -22.10 -36.40
C GLY A 16 -1.75 -21.92 -34.86
N PRO A 17 -1.10 -22.81 -34.09
CA PRO A 17 -1.15 -22.74 -32.64
C PRO A 17 -0.62 -21.40 -32.17
N LEU A 18 -1.41 -20.74 -31.32
CA LEU A 18 -0.97 -19.53 -30.64
C LEU A 18 0.05 -19.92 -29.59
N LEU A 19 1.26 -19.39 -29.72
CA LEU A 19 2.38 -19.77 -28.87
C LEU A 19 2.57 -18.77 -27.72
N MET A 20 2.94 -19.26 -26.54
CA MET A 20 3.28 -18.43 -25.39
C MET A 20 4.56 -18.87 -24.71
N SER A 21 5.30 -17.90 -24.20
CA SER A 21 6.53 -18.09 -23.44
C SER A 21 6.25 -18.46 -21.97
N MET A 22 7.25 -18.96 -21.26
CA MET A 22 7.13 -19.23 -19.81
C MET A 22 6.80 -17.98 -18.98
N THR A 23 7.13 -16.80 -19.46
CA THR A 23 6.77 -15.53 -18.79
C THR A 23 5.28 -15.26 -18.95
N GLU A 24 4.75 -15.42 -20.16
CA GLU A 24 3.34 -15.26 -20.44
C GLU A 24 2.47 -16.32 -19.74
N ILE A 25 2.96 -17.57 -19.61
CA ILE A 25 2.32 -18.60 -18.79
C ILE A 25 2.27 -18.19 -17.32
N ALA A 26 3.34 -17.59 -16.80
CA ALA A 26 3.39 -17.13 -15.43
C ALA A 26 2.42 -15.96 -15.18
N GLU A 27 2.28 -15.06 -16.15
CA GLU A 27 1.29 -13.99 -16.14
C GLU A 27 -0.15 -14.53 -16.21
N LEU A 28 -0.41 -15.49 -17.12
CA LEU A 28 -1.71 -16.15 -17.27
C LEU A 28 -2.14 -16.82 -15.96
N ALA A 29 -1.23 -17.52 -15.31
CA ALA A 29 -1.49 -18.23 -14.05
C ALA A 29 -1.32 -17.35 -12.79
N GLN A 30 -0.99 -16.07 -12.94
CA GLN A 30 -0.72 -15.11 -11.85
C GLN A 30 0.34 -15.60 -10.85
N VAL A 31 1.39 -16.26 -11.35
CA VAL A 31 2.50 -16.76 -10.57
C VAL A 31 3.83 -16.17 -11.05
N LYS A 32 4.90 -16.34 -10.28
CA LYS A 32 6.24 -15.95 -10.73
C LYS A 32 6.81 -17.00 -11.71
N ARG A 33 7.55 -16.57 -12.73
CA ARG A 33 8.21 -17.44 -13.72
C ARG A 33 8.91 -18.68 -13.13
N PRO A 34 9.63 -18.61 -11.98
CA PRO A 34 10.22 -19.79 -11.35
C PRO A 34 9.23 -20.90 -10.98
N VAL A 35 7.97 -20.53 -10.70
CA VAL A 35 6.90 -21.49 -10.38
C VAL A 35 6.57 -22.31 -11.63
N VAL A 36 6.42 -21.67 -12.78
CA VAL A 36 6.19 -22.34 -14.07
C VAL A 36 7.35 -23.29 -14.42
N THR A 37 8.61 -22.84 -14.17
CA THR A 37 9.78 -23.69 -14.34
C THR A 37 9.71 -24.95 -13.45
N THR A 38 9.21 -24.78 -12.23
CA THR A 38 9.01 -25.90 -11.29
C THR A 38 7.91 -26.82 -11.77
N TRP A 39 6.80 -26.29 -12.28
CA TRP A 39 5.70 -27.08 -12.84
C TRP A 39 6.18 -27.94 -14.01
N ARG A 40 6.87 -27.34 -14.98
CA ARG A 40 7.45 -28.07 -16.13
C ARG A 40 8.35 -29.24 -15.70
N ARG A 41 9.08 -29.10 -14.59
CA ARG A 41 9.98 -30.15 -14.10
C ARG A 41 9.26 -31.21 -13.27
N ARG A 42 8.22 -30.81 -12.52
CA ARG A 42 7.56 -31.66 -11.50
C ARG A 42 6.36 -32.44 -12.05
N TYR A 43 5.69 -31.88 -13.04
CA TYR A 43 4.45 -32.47 -13.60
C TYR A 43 4.73 -33.00 -15.00
N PRO A 44 4.69 -34.35 -15.19
CA PRO A 44 4.93 -34.98 -16.49
C PRO A 44 3.87 -34.63 -17.55
N ASP A 45 2.68 -34.30 -17.10
CA ASP A 45 1.51 -33.88 -17.89
C ASP A 45 1.52 -32.38 -18.26
N PHE A 46 2.52 -31.61 -17.79
CA PHE A 46 2.68 -30.22 -18.22
C PHE A 46 2.94 -30.17 -19.73
N PRO A 47 2.30 -29.23 -20.49
CA PRO A 47 2.45 -29.13 -21.95
C PRO A 47 3.91 -29.11 -22.40
N LYS A 48 4.18 -29.85 -23.49
CA LYS A 48 5.52 -29.87 -24.09
C LYS A 48 5.73 -28.61 -24.94
N PRO A 49 6.97 -28.13 -25.07
CA PRO A 49 7.25 -27.04 -26.00
C PRO A 49 6.79 -27.40 -27.41
N ALA A 50 6.04 -26.51 -28.04
CA ALA A 50 5.60 -26.63 -29.42
C ALA A 50 6.60 -26.01 -30.40
N ASP A 51 7.40 -25.03 -29.90
CA ASP A 51 8.44 -24.32 -30.67
C ASP A 51 9.48 -23.71 -29.73
N GLY A 52 10.50 -23.05 -30.29
CA GLY A 52 11.56 -22.39 -29.53
C GLY A 52 12.74 -23.31 -29.20
N ASP A 53 13.76 -22.74 -28.59
CA ASP A 53 14.95 -23.45 -28.14
C ASP A 53 14.88 -23.87 -26.65
N ALA A 54 15.90 -24.57 -26.18
CA ALA A 54 15.97 -25.04 -24.79
C ALA A 54 15.97 -23.88 -23.75
N THR A 55 16.38 -22.66 -24.15
CA THR A 55 16.50 -21.48 -23.31
C THR A 55 15.23 -20.62 -23.35
N SER A 56 14.53 -20.66 -24.48
CA SER A 56 13.31 -19.86 -24.74
C SER A 56 12.21 -20.72 -25.37
N PRO A 57 11.72 -21.75 -24.67
CA PRO A 57 10.68 -22.63 -25.16
C PRO A 57 9.34 -21.89 -25.28
N LEU A 58 8.62 -22.19 -26.37
CA LEU A 58 7.28 -21.70 -26.63
C LEU A 58 6.28 -22.88 -26.55
N PHE A 59 5.12 -22.61 -25.94
CA PHE A 59 4.09 -23.61 -25.66
C PHE A 59 2.78 -23.23 -26.34
N ASP A 60 2.02 -24.23 -26.76
CA ASP A 60 0.68 -24.03 -27.26
C ASP A 60 -0.22 -23.47 -26.14
N SER A 61 -0.78 -22.28 -26.39
CA SER A 61 -1.53 -21.54 -25.37
C SER A 61 -2.82 -22.24 -24.93
N ARG A 62 -3.46 -23.00 -25.84
CA ARG A 62 -4.67 -23.76 -25.52
C ARG A 62 -4.35 -24.93 -24.60
N GLN A 63 -3.30 -25.71 -24.92
CA GLN A 63 -2.86 -26.82 -24.06
C GLN A 63 -2.46 -26.34 -22.67
N VAL A 64 -1.80 -25.20 -22.60
CA VAL A 64 -1.45 -24.57 -21.28
C VAL A 64 -2.71 -24.20 -20.51
N ALA A 65 -3.69 -23.54 -21.15
CA ALA A 65 -4.94 -23.17 -20.50
C ALA A 65 -5.73 -24.41 -20.02
N GLU A 66 -5.88 -25.43 -20.85
CA GLU A 66 -6.51 -26.70 -20.51
C GLU A 66 -5.83 -27.37 -19.30
N TRP A 67 -4.48 -27.38 -19.28
CA TRP A 67 -3.73 -27.92 -18.15
C TRP A 67 -3.94 -27.12 -16.86
N LEU A 68 -3.92 -25.78 -16.93
CA LEU A 68 -4.13 -24.91 -15.77
C LEU A 68 -5.55 -25.10 -15.19
N ILE A 69 -6.57 -25.12 -16.04
CA ILE A 69 -7.97 -25.34 -15.64
C ILE A 69 -8.12 -26.75 -15.05
N GLY A 70 -7.65 -27.77 -15.75
CA GLY A 70 -7.78 -29.17 -15.37
C GLY A 70 -7.06 -29.52 -14.06
N THR A 71 -6.02 -28.75 -13.70
CA THR A 71 -5.27 -28.92 -12.44
C THR A 71 -5.74 -27.98 -11.31
N GLY A 72 -6.88 -27.29 -11.48
CA GLY A 72 -7.47 -26.42 -10.47
C GLY A 72 -6.66 -25.14 -10.18
N ARG A 73 -5.86 -24.68 -11.14
CA ARG A 73 -5.06 -23.46 -11.03
C ARG A 73 -5.75 -22.23 -11.60
N ASP A 74 -7.04 -22.32 -11.79
CA ASP A 74 -7.94 -21.22 -12.20
C ASP A 74 -9.08 -21.04 -11.17
N PRO A 75 -8.78 -20.66 -9.93
CA PRO A 75 -9.81 -20.53 -8.90
C PRO A 75 -10.82 -19.41 -9.20
N ALA A 76 -10.52 -18.50 -10.11
CA ALA A 76 -11.36 -17.36 -10.44
C ALA A 76 -12.02 -17.46 -11.84
N GLY A 77 -11.84 -18.57 -12.57
CA GLY A 77 -12.40 -18.75 -13.91
C GLY A 77 -11.91 -17.72 -14.93
N ARG A 78 -10.65 -17.30 -14.83
CA ARG A 78 -10.12 -16.17 -15.64
C ARG A 78 -9.31 -16.61 -16.84
N ILE A 79 -8.80 -17.83 -16.84
CA ILE A 79 -7.78 -18.29 -17.81
C ILE A 79 -8.32 -18.23 -19.23
N GLU A 80 -9.58 -18.55 -19.45
CA GLU A 80 -10.16 -18.52 -20.80
C GLU A 80 -10.19 -17.10 -21.39
N ALA A 81 -10.65 -16.12 -20.62
CA ALA A 81 -10.67 -14.72 -21.05
C ALA A 81 -9.25 -14.15 -21.26
N ASP A 82 -8.30 -14.49 -20.37
CA ASP A 82 -6.91 -14.08 -20.51
C ASP A 82 -6.23 -14.75 -21.71
N LEU A 83 -6.63 -15.97 -22.08
CA LEU A 83 -6.21 -16.64 -23.31
C LEU A 83 -6.74 -15.92 -24.54
N ARG A 84 -8.03 -15.53 -24.57
CA ARG A 84 -8.63 -14.74 -25.65
C ARG A 84 -7.92 -13.39 -25.82
N LEU A 85 -7.60 -12.75 -24.71
CA LEU A 85 -6.84 -11.50 -24.69
C LEU A 85 -5.41 -11.67 -25.24
N HIS A 86 -4.74 -12.80 -24.92
CA HIS A 86 -3.46 -13.14 -25.52
C HIS A 86 -3.56 -13.37 -27.04
N ALA A 87 -4.64 -14.01 -27.48
CA ALA A 87 -4.93 -14.20 -28.90
C ALA A 87 -5.12 -12.85 -29.62
N LEU A 88 -5.87 -11.93 -29.03
CA LEU A 88 -6.07 -10.57 -29.55
C LEU A 88 -4.75 -9.79 -29.69
N ALA A 89 -3.87 -9.86 -28.69
CA ALA A 89 -2.57 -9.21 -28.74
C ALA A 89 -1.65 -9.80 -29.82
N GLY A 90 -1.84 -11.08 -30.16
CA GLY A 90 -1.09 -11.80 -31.20
C GLY A 90 -1.64 -11.66 -32.63
N LEU A 91 -2.83 -11.09 -32.79
CA LEU A 91 -3.44 -10.87 -34.10
C LEU A 91 -2.73 -9.74 -34.88
N GLY A 92 -1.57 -9.90 -35.41
CA GLY A 92 -0.75 -8.95 -36.13
C GLY A 92 -1.51 -7.91 -36.99
N THR A 93 -2.21 -7.00 -36.36
CA THR A 93 -3.08 -5.98 -36.99
C THR A 93 -2.32 -4.87 -37.70
N GLY A 94 -1.00 -4.79 -37.48
CA GLY A 94 -0.17 -3.67 -37.94
C GLY A 94 -0.45 -2.33 -37.24
N LEU A 95 -1.40 -2.28 -36.31
CA LEU A 95 -1.75 -1.08 -35.56
C LEU A 95 -0.73 -0.81 -34.44
N PRO A 96 -0.44 0.46 -34.14
CA PRO A 96 0.25 0.83 -32.90
C PRO A 96 -0.49 0.29 -31.68
N PRO A 97 0.20 -0.06 -30.59
CA PRO A 97 -0.44 -0.60 -29.39
C PRO A 97 -1.54 0.27 -28.81
N SER A 98 -1.38 1.60 -28.83
CA SER A 98 -2.40 2.56 -28.40
C SER A 98 -3.66 2.50 -29.25
N ASP A 99 -3.49 2.39 -30.57
CA ASP A 99 -4.61 2.37 -31.52
C ASP A 99 -5.35 1.04 -31.45
N LEU A 100 -4.64 -0.08 -31.28
CA LEU A 100 -5.26 -1.37 -31.04
C LEU A 100 -6.10 -1.35 -29.75
N LEU A 101 -5.57 -0.80 -28.68
CA LEU A 101 -6.29 -0.67 -27.42
C LEU A 101 -7.52 0.22 -27.55
N ALA A 102 -7.38 1.36 -28.25
CA ALA A 102 -8.49 2.27 -28.53
C ALA A 102 -9.60 1.57 -29.30
N LEU A 103 -9.23 0.84 -30.33
CA LEU A 103 -10.18 0.06 -31.15
C LEU A 103 -10.88 -1.05 -30.35
N LEU A 104 -10.14 -1.85 -29.60
CA LEU A 104 -10.70 -2.92 -28.75
C LEU A 104 -11.72 -2.38 -27.76
N THR A 105 -11.35 -1.31 -27.04
CA THR A 105 -12.24 -0.68 -26.05
C THR A 105 -13.45 -0.01 -26.70
N ALA A 106 -13.33 0.51 -27.93
CA ALA A 106 -14.45 1.08 -28.67
C ALA A 106 -15.43 -0.01 -29.19
N LEU A 107 -14.92 -1.14 -29.68
CA LEU A 107 -15.77 -2.27 -30.10
C LEU A 107 -16.53 -2.88 -28.91
N ILE A 108 -15.88 -3.05 -27.76
CA ILE A 108 -16.53 -3.54 -26.54
C ILE A 108 -17.61 -2.55 -26.08
N CYS A 109 -17.30 -1.25 -26.08
CA CYS A 109 -18.25 -0.20 -25.69
C CYS A 109 -19.44 -0.13 -26.66
N LEU A 110 -19.20 -0.24 -27.96
CA LEU A 110 -20.26 -0.26 -28.97
C LEU A 110 -21.23 -1.43 -28.73
N ARG A 111 -20.66 -2.65 -28.52
CA ARG A 111 -21.45 -3.85 -28.23
C ARG A 111 -22.25 -3.71 -26.93
N ASP A 112 -21.69 -3.09 -25.92
CA ASP A 112 -22.37 -2.84 -24.65
C ASP A 112 -23.58 -1.93 -24.81
N GLN A 113 -23.42 -0.87 -25.61
CA GLN A 113 -24.44 0.18 -25.75
C GLN A 113 -25.57 -0.17 -26.71
N ASP A 114 -25.35 -0.98 -27.76
CA ASP A 114 -26.38 -1.40 -28.72
C ASP A 114 -26.84 -2.85 -28.57
N GLY A 115 -26.12 -3.65 -27.76
CA GLY A 115 -26.43 -5.05 -27.49
C GLY A 115 -26.10 -6.00 -28.63
N GLU A 116 -25.51 -5.52 -29.75
CA GLU A 116 -25.25 -6.31 -30.94
C GLU A 116 -23.77 -6.77 -30.99
N PRO A 117 -23.48 -8.05 -31.33
CA PRO A 117 -22.10 -8.51 -31.50
C PRO A 117 -21.34 -7.65 -32.52
N ALA A 118 -20.04 -7.48 -32.27
CA ALA A 118 -19.18 -6.71 -33.16
C ALA A 118 -19.02 -7.38 -34.53
N ALA A 119 -19.08 -8.72 -34.60
CA ALA A 119 -18.95 -9.50 -35.83
C ALA A 119 -20.29 -9.78 -36.56
N ALA A 120 -21.41 -9.25 -36.06
CA ALA A 120 -22.75 -9.55 -36.63
C ALA A 120 -23.02 -8.97 -38.03
N ALA A 121 -22.14 -8.10 -38.53
CA ALA A 121 -22.31 -7.45 -39.82
C ALA A 121 -22.13 -8.39 -41.01
N HIS A 122 -23.03 -8.28 -41.98
CA HIS A 122 -22.94 -8.99 -43.24
C HIS A 122 -22.44 -8.04 -44.34
N GLY A 123 -21.28 -8.31 -44.91
CA GLY A 123 -20.67 -7.50 -45.96
C GLY A 123 -19.64 -6.50 -45.47
N ASP A 124 -19.87 -5.20 -45.62
CA ASP A 124 -18.95 -4.15 -45.18
C ASP A 124 -19.01 -3.97 -43.64
N LEU A 125 -18.25 -4.81 -42.92
CA LEU A 125 -18.17 -4.80 -41.45
C LEU A 125 -17.80 -3.41 -40.89
N ARG A 126 -16.76 -2.77 -41.46
CA ARG A 126 -16.30 -1.46 -40.97
C ARG A 126 -17.37 -0.39 -41.18
N GLY A 127 -18.00 -0.35 -42.33
CA GLY A 127 -19.09 0.59 -42.64
C GLY A 127 -20.30 0.39 -41.74
N ASP A 128 -20.61 -0.84 -41.38
CA ASP A 128 -21.71 -1.15 -40.47
C ASP A 128 -21.41 -0.69 -39.05
N LEU A 129 -20.27 -1.04 -38.52
CA LEU A 129 -19.82 -0.61 -37.18
C LEU A 129 -19.75 0.93 -37.05
N LEU A 130 -19.30 1.62 -38.11
CA LEU A 130 -19.28 3.09 -38.12
C LEU A 130 -20.71 3.67 -38.12
N ARG A 131 -21.67 3.05 -38.86
CA ARG A 131 -23.07 3.50 -38.81
C ARG A 131 -23.69 3.28 -37.42
N ARG A 132 -23.40 2.16 -36.79
CA ARG A 132 -23.85 1.87 -35.41
C ARG A 132 -23.26 2.89 -34.43
N ALA A 133 -21.95 3.14 -34.49
CA ALA A 133 -21.27 4.12 -33.65
C ALA A 133 -21.80 5.54 -33.83
N ALA A 134 -22.03 5.99 -35.08
CA ALA A 134 -22.55 7.33 -35.40
C ALA A 134 -23.99 7.55 -34.86
N ARG A 135 -24.78 6.48 -34.71
CA ARG A 135 -26.12 6.58 -34.07
C ARG A 135 -26.02 6.84 -32.55
N LEU A 136 -25.05 6.22 -31.88
CA LEU A 136 -24.86 6.32 -30.44
C LEU A 136 -24.05 7.54 -30.04
N ASP A 137 -23.04 7.88 -30.84
CA ASP A 137 -22.10 8.98 -30.60
C ASP A 137 -22.02 9.89 -31.84
N PRO A 138 -23.08 10.67 -32.13
CA PRO A 138 -23.13 11.52 -33.34
C PRO A 138 -22.09 12.63 -33.38
N ARG A 139 -21.49 12.97 -32.24
CA ARG A 139 -20.45 14.00 -32.13
C ARG A 139 -19.03 13.43 -32.16
N ASP A 140 -18.90 12.10 -32.31
CA ASP A 140 -17.63 11.40 -32.21
C ASP A 140 -16.85 11.74 -30.92
N SER A 141 -17.54 11.71 -29.81
CA SER A 141 -16.94 11.98 -28.50
C SER A 141 -15.95 10.90 -28.09
N CYS A 142 -16.20 9.60 -28.45
CA CYS A 142 -15.32 8.51 -28.05
C CYS A 142 -15.45 7.19 -28.87
N LEU A 143 -16.22 7.09 -29.96
CA LEU A 143 -16.42 5.83 -30.70
C LEU A 143 -15.95 5.85 -32.15
N CYS A 144 -16.44 6.79 -32.98
CA CYS A 144 -16.28 6.70 -34.42
C CYS A 144 -14.82 6.75 -34.87
N SER A 145 -14.01 7.66 -34.32
CA SER A 145 -12.59 7.79 -34.67
C SER A 145 -11.80 6.52 -34.41
N GLU A 146 -12.08 5.81 -33.31
CA GLU A 146 -11.41 4.55 -32.94
C GLU A 146 -11.86 3.40 -33.81
N ILE A 147 -13.16 3.29 -34.11
CA ILE A 147 -13.69 2.24 -35.00
C ILE A 147 -13.20 2.45 -36.43
N ALA A 148 -12.93 3.67 -36.83
CA ALA A 148 -12.32 3.97 -38.13
C ALA A 148 -10.88 3.39 -38.27
N LEU A 149 -10.21 3.03 -37.19
CA LEU A 149 -8.90 2.35 -37.20
C LEU A 149 -9.01 0.88 -37.63
N LEU A 150 -10.24 0.31 -37.71
CA LEU A 150 -10.45 -1.10 -38.05
C LEU A 150 -9.87 -1.41 -39.43
N PRO A 151 -8.96 -2.37 -39.59
CA PRO A 151 -8.42 -2.78 -40.87
C PRO A 151 -9.52 -3.34 -41.81
N ALA A 152 -9.32 -3.28 -43.15
CA ALA A 152 -10.31 -3.78 -44.11
C ALA A 152 -10.61 -5.29 -43.97
N GLU A 153 -9.64 -6.09 -43.52
CA GLU A 153 -9.76 -7.54 -43.33
C GLU A 153 -9.96 -7.91 -41.84
N ALA A 154 -10.80 -7.19 -41.14
CA ALA A 154 -10.85 -7.21 -39.69
C ALA A 154 -11.93 -8.12 -39.07
N SER A 155 -12.60 -8.96 -39.86
CA SER A 155 -13.57 -9.92 -39.30
C SER A 155 -13.00 -10.75 -38.14
N PRO A 156 -11.75 -11.26 -38.21
CA PRO A 156 -11.15 -12.01 -37.10
C PRO A 156 -10.97 -11.23 -35.81
N LEU A 157 -10.79 -9.90 -35.90
CA LEU A 157 -10.64 -9.05 -34.71
C LEU A 157 -11.98 -8.83 -34.01
N ALA A 158 -13.05 -8.57 -34.79
CA ALA A 158 -14.39 -8.41 -34.26
C ALA A 158 -14.91 -9.71 -33.61
N GLU A 159 -14.70 -10.86 -34.26
CA GLU A 159 -15.01 -12.19 -33.70
C GLU A 159 -14.25 -12.42 -32.36
N ALA A 160 -12.96 -12.10 -32.32
CA ALA A 160 -12.15 -12.29 -31.12
C ALA A 160 -12.57 -11.35 -29.98
N VAL A 161 -13.09 -10.16 -30.29
CA VAL A 161 -13.68 -9.26 -29.27
C VAL A 161 -14.98 -9.88 -28.73
N ASP A 162 -15.83 -10.42 -29.58
CA ASP A 162 -17.05 -11.08 -29.15
C ASP A 162 -16.78 -12.30 -28.28
N GLU A 163 -15.81 -13.15 -28.67
CA GLU A 163 -15.34 -14.26 -27.85
C GLU A 163 -14.77 -13.81 -26.50
N LEU A 164 -14.05 -12.69 -26.47
CA LEU A 164 -13.54 -12.13 -25.20
C LEU A 164 -14.67 -11.66 -24.29
N VAL A 165 -15.70 -11.00 -24.85
CA VAL A 165 -16.86 -10.54 -24.07
C VAL A 165 -17.60 -11.72 -23.45
N GLU A 166 -17.78 -12.81 -24.17
CA GLU A 166 -18.39 -14.03 -23.64
C GLU A 166 -17.55 -14.69 -22.57
N ALA A 167 -16.25 -14.84 -22.80
CA ALA A 167 -15.32 -15.43 -21.83
C ALA A 167 -15.13 -14.57 -20.58
N ALA A 168 -15.37 -13.27 -20.67
CA ALA A 168 -15.27 -12.33 -19.56
C ALA A 168 -16.60 -12.07 -18.83
N TRP A 169 -17.67 -12.79 -19.19
CA TRP A 169 -19.02 -12.68 -18.62
C TRP A 169 -19.67 -11.29 -18.85
N GLY A 170 -19.37 -10.68 -19.99
CA GLY A 170 -19.97 -9.43 -20.42
C GLY A 170 -18.97 -8.34 -20.79
N CYS A 171 -19.49 -7.26 -21.36
CA CYS A 171 -18.70 -6.16 -21.92
C CYS A 171 -17.84 -5.47 -20.85
N ARG A 172 -18.38 -5.23 -19.67
CA ARG A 172 -17.65 -4.64 -18.55
C ARG A 172 -16.44 -5.50 -18.13
N GLY A 173 -16.67 -6.81 -17.97
CA GLY A 173 -15.58 -7.74 -17.65
C GLY A 173 -14.49 -7.76 -18.72
N ALA A 174 -14.87 -7.76 -19.99
CA ALA A 174 -13.95 -7.70 -21.12
C ALA A 174 -13.16 -6.38 -21.17
N PHE A 175 -13.84 -5.26 -20.97
CA PHE A 175 -13.21 -3.93 -20.95
C PHE A 175 -12.13 -3.83 -19.87
N GLU A 176 -12.46 -4.19 -18.62
CA GLU A 176 -11.52 -4.14 -17.51
C GLU A 176 -10.33 -5.10 -17.68
N ARG A 177 -10.52 -6.25 -18.36
CA ARG A 177 -9.42 -7.15 -18.72
C ARG A 177 -8.49 -6.54 -19.76
N VAL A 178 -9.05 -5.90 -20.80
CA VAL A 178 -8.25 -5.17 -21.80
C VAL A 178 -7.46 -4.06 -21.11
N MET A 179 -8.08 -3.32 -20.20
CA MET A 179 -7.41 -2.30 -19.39
C MET A 179 -6.28 -2.88 -18.53
N GLY A 180 -6.53 -3.95 -17.80
CA GLY A 180 -5.53 -4.62 -16.96
C GLY A 180 -4.33 -5.20 -17.71
N ALA A 181 -4.50 -5.50 -19.02
CA ALA A 181 -3.45 -6.03 -19.89
C ALA A 181 -2.61 -4.97 -20.61
N GLY A 182 -2.65 -3.72 -20.19
CA GLY A 182 -1.92 -2.62 -20.82
C GLY A 182 -0.42 -2.86 -21.03
N GLN A 183 0.23 -3.69 -20.19
CA GLN A 183 1.62 -4.11 -20.42
C GLN A 183 1.76 -5.03 -21.62
N ARG A 184 0.83 -5.97 -21.85
CA ARG A 184 0.82 -6.86 -23.02
C ARG A 184 0.71 -6.07 -24.31
N PHE A 185 -0.09 -5.01 -24.29
CA PHE A 185 -0.25 -4.08 -25.41
C PHE A 185 0.87 -3.03 -25.49
N LYS A 186 1.93 -3.11 -24.64
CA LYS A 186 3.03 -2.13 -24.56
C LYS A 186 2.57 -0.68 -24.37
N ALA A 187 1.42 -0.50 -23.78
CA ALA A 187 0.77 0.80 -23.57
C ALA A 187 1.07 1.40 -22.17
N GLY A 188 2.12 0.92 -21.47
CA GLY A 188 2.40 1.26 -20.07
C GLY A 188 2.50 2.75 -19.75
N GLY A 189 2.91 3.58 -20.71
CA GLY A 189 2.95 5.04 -20.53
C GLY A 189 1.57 5.67 -20.34
N LEU A 190 0.54 5.14 -21.01
CA LEU A 190 -0.84 5.61 -20.93
C LEU A 190 -1.48 5.32 -19.57
N TYR A 191 -1.01 4.27 -18.90
CA TYR A 191 -1.55 3.81 -17.61
C TYR A 191 -0.74 4.28 -16.40
N ALA A 192 0.20 5.20 -16.60
CA ALA A 192 1.04 5.67 -15.50
C ALA A 192 0.27 6.24 -14.31
N ARG A 193 -1.01 6.58 -14.50
CA ARG A 193 -1.91 7.13 -13.48
C ARG A 193 -3.00 6.15 -13.02
N THR A 194 -3.09 4.98 -13.64
CA THR A 194 -4.02 3.93 -13.22
C THR A 194 -3.78 3.53 -11.77
N VAL A 195 -4.83 3.42 -11.00
CA VAL A 195 -4.80 3.01 -9.60
C VAL A 195 -5.35 1.60 -9.42
N ALA A 196 -4.92 0.93 -8.35
CA ALA A 196 -5.44 -0.40 -8.03
C ALA A 196 -6.96 -0.33 -7.73
N PRO A 197 -7.76 -1.34 -8.11
CA PRO A 197 -9.21 -1.33 -7.91
C PRO A 197 -9.64 -1.08 -6.46
N GLY A 198 -8.93 -1.67 -5.48
CA GLY A 198 -9.20 -1.42 -4.06
C GLY A 198 -8.99 0.04 -3.65
N LEU A 199 -7.99 0.72 -4.23
CA LEU A 199 -7.78 2.15 -3.98
C LEU A 199 -8.88 3.01 -4.60
N ALA A 200 -9.27 2.71 -5.85
CA ALA A 200 -10.37 3.43 -6.50
C ALA A 200 -11.69 3.28 -5.72
N ARG A 201 -11.97 2.07 -5.21
CA ARG A 201 -13.12 1.81 -4.34
C ARG A 201 -13.07 2.60 -3.03
N LEU A 202 -11.91 2.63 -2.36
CA LEU A 202 -11.76 3.45 -1.15
C LEU A 202 -12.04 4.92 -1.43
N VAL A 203 -11.54 5.48 -2.55
CA VAL A 203 -11.82 6.86 -2.96
C VAL A 203 -13.31 7.06 -3.18
N ALA A 204 -14.00 6.12 -3.83
CA ALA A 204 -15.43 6.18 -4.06
C ALA A 204 -16.23 6.18 -2.75
N ASP A 205 -15.89 5.28 -1.81
CA ASP A 205 -16.54 5.19 -0.50
C ASP A 205 -16.31 6.47 0.33
N LEU A 206 -15.11 7.05 0.28
CA LEU A 206 -14.77 8.30 0.99
C LEU A 206 -15.42 9.54 0.36
N SER A 207 -15.79 9.49 -0.92
CA SER A 207 -16.39 10.62 -1.65
C SER A 207 -17.74 11.05 -1.09
N GLY A 208 -18.50 10.11 -0.53
CA GLY A 208 -19.86 10.34 -0.06
C GLY A 208 -20.87 10.56 -1.18
N ALA A 209 -20.50 10.32 -2.45
CA ALA A 209 -21.36 10.55 -3.61
C ALA A 209 -22.72 9.79 -3.50
N ARG A 210 -22.67 8.54 -3.04
CA ARG A 210 -23.88 7.72 -2.85
C ARG A 210 -24.81 8.28 -1.78
N GLU A 211 -24.26 8.79 -0.67
CA GLU A 211 -25.04 9.40 0.42
C GLU A 211 -25.73 10.67 -0.07
N HIS A 212 -25.02 11.53 -0.76
CA HIS A 212 -25.60 12.75 -1.36
C HIS A 212 -26.64 12.43 -2.43
N ALA A 213 -26.43 11.37 -3.24
CA ALA A 213 -27.34 10.96 -4.30
C ALA A 213 -28.69 10.40 -3.81
N ARG A 214 -28.82 10.11 -2.51
CA ARG A 214 -30.12 9.74 -1.91
C ARG A 214 -31.12 10.89 -1.86
N GLU A 215 -30.62 12.12 -1.84
CA GLU A 215 -31.43 13.30 -1.62
C GLU A 215 -31.61 14.14 -2.90
N ARG A 216 -30.65 14.08 -3.83
CA ARG A 216 -30.64 14.88 -5.05
C ARG A 216 -29.70 14.31 -6.12
N THR A 217 -29.83 14.77 -7.35
CA THR A 217 -28.82 14.52 -8.40
C THR A 217 -27.46 15.08 -7.98
N VAL A 218 -26.40 14.29 -8.09
CA VAL A 218 -25.05 14.65 -7.67
C VAL A 218 -24.12 14.76 -8.87
N THR A 219 -23.38 15.83 -8.96
CA THR A 219 -22.34 16.00 -9.98
C THR A 219 -20.98 15.61 -9.42
N VAL A 220 -20.35 14.61 -10.05
CA VAL A 220 -19.02 14.09 -9.70
C VAL A 220 -18.03 14.52 -10.76
N ARG A 221 -16.93 15.16 -10.36
CA ARG A 221 -15.89 15.63 -11.27
C ARG A 221 -14.52 15.00 -10.97
N ASP A 222 -13.85 14.58 -12.03
CA ASP A 222 -12.39 14.41 -12.02
C ASP A 222 -11.76 15.39 -13.03
N PRO A 223 -11.03 16.41 -12.57
CA PRO A 223 -10.38 17.39 -13.46
C PRO A 223 -9.19 16.81 -14.24
N ALA A 224 -8.81 15.58 -13.95
CA ALA A 224 -7.71 14.89 -14.63
C ALA A 224 -7.95 13.37 -14.61
N ALA A 225 -9.05 12.98 -15.29
CA ALA A 225 -9.67 11.67 -15.16
C ALA A 225 -8.75 10.48 -15.56
N GLY A 226 -7.66 10.72 -16.30
CA GLY A 226 -6.83 9.64 -16.81
C GLY A 226 -7.67 8.63 -17.58
N PRO A 227 -7.48 7.32 -17.33
CA PRO A 227 -8.31 6.28 -17.95
C PRO A 227 -9.66 6.07 -17.22
N GLY A 228 -10.09 6.96 -16.33
CA GLY A 228 -11.39 6.93 -15.68
C GLY A 228 -11.52 6.05 -14.43
N ASP A 229 -10.43 5.59 -13.82
CA ASP A 229 -10.46 4.65 -12.69
C ASP A 229 -11.33 5.14 -11.52
N LEU A 230 -11.14 6.39 -11.09
CA LEU A 230 -11.82 6.93 -9.92
C LEU A 230 -13.31 7.16 -10.19
N LEU A 231 -13.66 7.72 -11.36
CA LEU A 231 -15.06 7.97 -11.73
C LEU A 231 -15.84 6.66 -11.93
N ALA A 232 -15.22 5.65 -12.57
CA ALA A 232 -15.83 4.33 -12.74
C ALA A 232 -16.11 3.66 -11.37
N ALA A 233 -15.18 3.79 -10.42
CA ALA A 233 -15.38 3.26 -9.08
C ALA A 233 -16.52 4.00 -8.33
N VAL A 234 -16.69 5.32 -8.53
CA VAL A 234 -17.83 6.06 -7.96
C VAL A 234 -19.14 5.62 -8.59
N ALA A 235 -19.18 5.40 -9.92
CA ALA A 235 -20.36 4.87 -10.61
C ALA A 235 -20.77 3.51 -10.03
N ASP A 236 -19.79 2.61 -9.85
CA ASP A 236 -20.01 1.29 -9.25
C ASP A 236 -20.53 1.33 -7.83
N ALA A 237 -19.93 2.20 -6.99
CA ALA A 237 -20.30 2.32 -5.58
C ALA A 237 -21.70 2.92 -5.40
N ALA A 238 -22.10 3.83 -6.27
CA ALA A 238 -23.45 4.39 -6.26
C ALA A 238 -24.48 3.35 -6.70
N GLY A 239 -24.22 2.63 -7.79
CA GLY A 239 -25.16 1.70 -8.40
C GLY A 239 -26.22 2.39 -9.28
N PRO A 240 -27.09 1.60 -9.96
CA PRO A 240 -28.01 2.12 -10.98
C PRO A 240 -29.21 2.91 -10.42
N ASP A 241 -29.47 2.79 -9.12
CA ASP A 241 -30.64 3.42 -8.49
C ASP A 241 -30.48 4.93 -8.21
N TYR A 242 -29.26 5.46 -8.38
CA TYR A 242 -28.94 6.84 -8.07
C TYR A 242 -28.54 7.64 -9.32
N GLN A 243 -29.05 8.86 -9.43
CA GLN A 243 -28.73 9.74 -10.54
C GLN A 243 -27.47 10.54 -10.25
N LEU A 244 -26.40 10.21 -10.98
CA LEU A 244 -25.12 10.91 -10.95
C LEU A 244 -24.81 11.50 -12.33
N ILE A 245 -24.30 12.73 -12.34
CA ILE A 245 -23.74 13.37 -13.53
C ILE A 245 -22.21 13.32 -13.40
N PHE A 246 -21.55 12.73 -14.37
CA PHE A 246 -20.10 12.60 -14.39
C PHE A 246 -19.46 13.66 -15.30
N GLN A 247 -18.44 14.33 -14.79
CA GLN A 247 -17.66 15.33 -15.49
C GLN A 247 -16.20 14.90 -15.51
N ALA A 248 -15.74 14.39 -16.65
CA ALA A 248 -14.38 13.93 -16.85
C ALA A 248 -13.63 14.92 -17.74
N ALA A 249 -12.66 15.65 -17.17
CA ALA A 249 -11.73 16.46 -17.93
C ALA A 249 -10.36 15.76 -17.98
N GLU A 250 -9.68 15.80 -19.12
CA GLU A 250 -8.37 15.18 -19.30
C GLU A 250 -7.60 15.91 -20.41
N ALA A 251 -6.34 16.23 -20.15
CA ALA A 251 -5.51 16.93 -21.11
C ALA A 251 -5.17 16.08 -22.34
N ASP A 252 -4.98 14.79 -22.16
CA ASP A 252 -4.75 13.83 -23.23
C ASP A 252 -6.07 13.39 -23.87
N ARG A 253 -6.26 13.72 -25.15
CA ARG A 253 -7.49 13.37 -25.90
C ARG A 253 -7.74 11.87 -25.91
N TYR A 254 -6.70 11.04 -26.01
CA TYR A 254 -6.84 9.59 -26.02
C TYR A 254 -7.42 9.08 -24.69
N LEU A 255 -6.85 9.57 -23.57
CA LEU A 255 -7.33 9.19 -22.24
C LEU A 255 -8.73 9.71 -21.94
N ALA A 256 -9.07 10.95 -22.38
CA ALA A 256 -10.43 11.49 -22.25
C ALA A 256 -11.48 10.59 -22.91
N ARG A 257 -11.21 10.16 -24.16
CA ARG A 257 -12.09 9.27 -24.92
C ARG A 257 -12.16 7.87 -24.31
N LEU A 258 -11.03 7.36 -23.79
CA LEU A 258 -10.98 6.08 -23.09
C LEU A 258 -11.80 6.12 -21.79
N ALA A 259 -11.69 7.19 -20.99
CA ALA A 259 -12.51 7.38 -19.80
C ALA A 259 -14.01 7.42 -20.13
N GLY A 260 -14.39 8.09 -21.22
CA GLY A 260 -15.77 8.12 -21.69
C GLY A 260 -16.33 6.73 -22.01
N ARG A 261 -15.58 5.91 -22.76
CA ARG A 261 -15.96 4.52 -23.06
C ARG A 261 -16.08 3.68 -21.79
N ARG A 262 -15.13 3.85 -20.89
CA ARG A 262 -15.13 3.11 -19.61
C ARG A 262 -16.36 3.43 -18.78
N LEU A 263 -16.68 4.71 -18.60
CA LEU A 263 -17.86 5.13 -17.86
C LEU A 263 -19.16 4.60 -18.50
N ALA A 264 -19.26 4.64 -19.84
CA ALA A 264 -20.41 4.10 -20.55
C ALA A 264 -20.58 2.59 -20.25
N VAL A 265 -19.51 1.80 -20.32
CA VAL A 265 -19.54 0.35 -20.03
C VAL A 265 -19.79 0.07 -18.53
N HIS A 266 -19.49 1.01 -17.65
CA HIS A 266 -19.87 0.96 -16.23
C HIS A 266 -21.31 1.44 -15.96
N GLY A 267 -22.12 1.60 -17.03
CA GLY A 267 -23.54 1.90 -16.94
C GLY A 267 -23.90 3.38 -16.83
N VAL A 268 -22.93 4.29 -17.04
CA VAL A 268 -23.21 5.72 -17.08
C VAL A 268 -23.85 6.07 -18.43
N ALA A 269 -25.07 6.61 -18.38
CA ALA A 269 -25.74 7.04 -19.60
C ALA A 269 -25.02 8.21 -20.28
N TRP A 270 -25.00 8.25 -21.60
CA TRP A 270 -24.36 9.34 -22.36
C TRP A 270 -24.89 10.74 -21.99
N ALA A 271 -26.16 10.81 -21.62
CA ALA A 271 -26.80 12.09 -21.18
C ALA A 271 -26.22 12.62 -19.86
N ASP A 272 -25.74 11.72 -19.00
CA ASP A 272 -25.19 12.02 -17.70
C ASP A 272 -23.66 12.12 -17.68
N LEU A 273 -23.04 11.99 -18.88
CA LEU A 273 -21.60 12.02 -19.06
C LEU A 273 -21.17 13.30 -19.81
N LYS A 274 -20.33 14.11 -19.19
CA LYS A 274 -19.67 15.27 -19.79
C LYS A 274 -18.18 15.01 -19.91
N LEU A 275 -17.67 15.05 -21.13
CA LEU A 275 -16.26 14.84 -21.45
C LEU A 275 -15.65 16.14 -21.97
N ALA A 276 -14.47 16.49 -21.51
CA ALA A 276 -13.68 17.60 -22.02
C ALA A 276 -12.22 17.20 -22.21
N THR A 277 -11.65 17.65 -23.33
CA THR A 277 -10.20 17.53 -23.57
C THR A 277 -9.57 18.89 -23.29
N GLY A 278 -8.72 18.97 -22.27
CA GLY A 278 -8.05 20.19 -21.84
C GLY A 278 -7.49 20.11 -20.45
N GLU A 279 -6.64 21.07 -20.10
CA GLU A 279 -6.00 21.15 -18.78
C GLU A 279 -6.95 21.64 -17.67
N GLN A 280 -8.08 22.22 -18.05
CA GLN A 280 -9.10 22.71 -17.12
C GLN A 280 -10.50 22.32 -17.61
N PRO A 281 -11.43 22.05 -16.67
CA PRO A 281 -12.82 21.87 -17.02
C PRO A 281 -13.41 23.11 -17.71
N PRO A 282 -14.31 22.96 -18.70
CA PRO A 282 -15.04 24.05 -19.32
C PRO A 282 -15.78 24.92 -18.29
N GLU A 283 -15.77 26.23 -18.49
CA GLU A 283 -16.43 27.20 -17.57
C GLU A 283 -17.96 27.05 -17.50
N ASP A 284 -18.58 26.48 -18.53
CA ASP A 284 -20.02 26.24 -18.61
C ASP A 284 -20.47 24.97 -17.85
N TRP A 285 -19.54 24.22 -17.29
CA TRP A 285 -19.90 23.07 -16.47
C TRP A 285 -20.42 23.53 -15.09
N ALA A 286 -21.51 22.90 -14.64
CA ALA A 286 -22.00 23.11 -13.28
C ALA A 286 -20.93 22.77 -12.25
N ASP A 287 -20.91 23.50 -11.13
CA ASP A 287 -20.00 23.17 -10.03
C ASP A 287 -20.22 21.75 -9.52
N PRO A 288 -19.15 20.99 -9.23
CA PRO A 288 -19.28 19.63 -8.76
C PRO A 288 -19.66 19.60 -7.28
N ASP A 289 -20.47 18.62 -6.91
CA ASP A 289 -20.75 18.27 -5.51
C ASP A 289 -19.61 17.44 -4.91
N VAL A 290 -18.98 16.62 -5.76
CA VAL A 290 -17.90 15.75 -5.40
C VAL A 290 -16.76 15.87 -6.40
N ILE A 291 -15.54 16.02 -5.89
CA ILE A 291 -14.30 15.95 -6.69
C ILE A 291 -13.52 14.70 -6.26
N VAL A 292 -13.13 13.87 -7.21
CA VAL A 292 -12.19 12.76 -7.01
C VAL A 292 -11.05 12.92 -7.98
N THR A 293 -9.78 12.95 -7.52
CA THR A 293 -8.66 13.17 -8.44
C THR A 293 -7.32 12.73 -7.87
N GLN A 294 -6.32 12.59 -8.75
CA GLN A 294 -4.94 12.28 -8.41
C GLN A 294 -4.01 13.42 -8.80
N VAL A 295 -3.21 13.92 -7.85
CA VAL A 295 -2.20 14.95 -8.09
C VAL A 295 -0.78 14.38 -8.04
N PRO A 296 0.20 14.87 -8.81
CA PRO A 296 0.04 15.81 -9.92
C PRO A 296 -0.64 15.13 -11.12
N TYR A 297 -1.35 15.87 -11.93
CA TYR A 297 -2.13 15.31 -13.03
C TYR A 297 -1.82 15.88 -14.41
N LEU A 298 -1.23 17.06 -14.51
CA LEU A 298 -0.89 17.61 -15.81
C LEU A 298 0.38 16.98 -16.42
N PRO A 299 0.44 16.82 -17.73
CA PRO A 299 1.65 16.44 -18.43
C PRO A 299 2.80 17.41 -18.12
N GLY A 300 3.98 16.89 -17.80
CA GLY A 300 5.14 17.70 -17.48
C GLY A 300 5.19 18.25 -16.05
N GLU A 301 4.14 18.08 -15.23
CA GLU A 301 4.22 18.39 -13.80
C GLU A 301 5.28 17.53 -13.10
N THR A 302 6.13 18.19 -12.33
CA THR A 302 7.05 17.52 -11.43
C THR A 302 6.29 17.14 -10.16
N ARG A 303 6.83 16.18 -9.41
CA ARG A 303 6.28 15.82 -8.09
C ARG A 303 6.92 16.68 -7.00
N SER A 304 7.29 17.91 -7.30
CA SER A 304 7.81 18.81 -6.30
C SER A 304 6.73 19.09 -5.26
N PRO A 305 7.11 19.18 -3.97
CA PRO A 305 6.15 19.48 -2.91
C PRO A 305 5.31 20.72 -3.19
N GLU A 306 5.92 21.75 -3.78
CA GLU A 306 5.26 23.01 -4.11
C GLU A 306 4.11 22.78 -5.09
N GLN A 307 4.38 22.15 -6.24
CA GLN A 307 3.36 21.92 -7.28
C GLN A 307 2.22 21.03 -6.78
N VAL A 308 2.52 19.98 -6.01
CA VAL A 308 1.50 19.09 -5.45
C VAL A 308 0.60 19.83 -4.46
N ILE A 309 1.19 20.62 -3.58
CA ILE A 309 0.44 21.37 -2.57
C ILE A 309 -0.33 22.54 -3.20
N ASP A 310 0.22 23.22 -4.20
CA ASP A 310 -0.48 24.28 -4.93
C ASP A 310 -1.72 23.72 -5.64
N ARG A 311 -1.65 22.52 -6.23
CA ARG A 311 -2.82 21.86 -6.82
C ARG A 311 -3.88 21.50 -5.78
N LEU A 312 -3.45 21.03 -4.62
CA LEU A 312 -4.37 20.75 -3.51
C LEU A 312 -5.06 22.04 -3.01
N ASP A 313 -4.33 23.15 -2.93
CA ASP A 313 -4.85 24.46 -2.57
C ASP A 313 -5.86 24.98 -3.62
N ASP A 314 -5.55 24.86 -4.92
CA ASP A 314 -6.46 25.17 -6.02
C ASP A 314 -7.78 24.41 -5.94
N ILE A 315 -7.73 23.10 -5.61
CA ILE A 315 -8.93 22.29 -5.43
C ILE A 315 -9.73 22.78 -4.22
N ALA A 316 -9.06 23.03 -3.11
CA ALA A 316 -9.70 23.51 -1.88
C ALA A 316 -10.38 24.89 -2.09
N LEU A 317 -9.75 25.80 -2.80
CA LEU A 317 -10.28 27.15 -3.10
C LEU A 317 -11.52 27.12 -4.00
N ARG A 318 -11.66 26.09 -4.85
CA ARG A 318 -12.80 25.93 -5.77
C ARG A 318 -13.93 25.05 -5.18
N LEU A 319 -13.74 24.51 -3.99
CA LEU A 319 -14.72 23.63 -3.38
C LEU A 319 -15.88 24.45 -2.82
N ALA A 320 -17.05 24.34 -3.44
CA ALA A 320 -18.26 25.02 -3.01
C ALA A 320 -18.76 24.52 -1.64
N PRO A 321 -19.55 25.32 -0.92
CA PRO A 321 -20.12 24.90 0.37
C PRO A 321 -20.94 23.61 0.28
N GLY A 322 -20.66 22.66 1.17
CA GLY A 322 -21.32 21.35 1.20
C GLY A 322 -20.73 20.31 0.26
N CYS A 323 -19.66 20.67 -0.48
CA CYS A 323 -18.98 19.77 -1.42
C CYS A 323 -17.82 19.04 -0.76
N THR A 324 -17.48 17.86 -1.31
CA THR A 324 -16.40 17.00 -0.83
C THR A 324 -15.36 16.81 -1.94
N ALA A 325 -14.08 16.82 -1.58
CA ALA A 325 -13.01 16.39 -2.47
C ALA A 325 -12.17 15.29 -1.85
N VAL A 326 -11.88 14.23 -2.63
CA VAL A 326 -10.95 13.16 -2.27
C VAL A 326 -9.76 13.24 -3.22
N VAL A 327 -8.62 13.63 -2.69
CA VAL A 327 -7.41 13.91 -3.48
C VAL A 327 -6.32 12.90 -3.14
N LEU A 328 -5.89 12.15 -4.15
CA LEU A 328 -4.81 11.19 -4.09
C LEU A 328 -3.50 11.84 -4.52
N GLY A 329 -2.41 11.59 -3.80
CA GLY A 329 -1.10 12.13 -4.19
C GLY A 329 0.08 11.48 -3.49
N PRO A 330 1.33 11.96 -3.74
CA PRO A 330 2.53 11.37 -3.17
C PRO A 330 2.51 11.41 -1.64
N ALA A 331 2.65 10.25 -0.99
CA ALA A 331 2.64 10.16 0.47
C ALA A 331 3.73 11.00 1.13
N ALA A 332 4.90 11.11 0.48
CA ALA A 332 6.01 11.95 0.98
C ALA A 332 5.62 13.44 1.09
N VAL A 333 4.71 13.92 0.24
CA VAL A 333 4.26 15.32 0.23
C VAL A 333 3.00 15.50 1.07
N LEU A 334 2.01 14.63 0.88
CA LEU A 334 0.69 14.77 1.51
C LEU A 334 0.72 14.38 3.00
N ALA A 335 1.51 13.38 3.38
CA ALA A 335 1.57 12.87 4.75
C ALA A 335 2.97 12.94 5.38
N GLY A 336 4.04 13.08 4.59
CA GLY A 336 5.42 13.12 5.08
C GLY A 336 5.84 14.46 5.66
N GLU A 337 7.08 14.52 6.12
CA GLU A 337 7.72 15.77 6.56
C GLU A 337 8.08 16.61 5.34
N LEU A 338 7.68 17.87 5.35
CA LEU A 338 8.13 18.87 4.39
C LEU A 338 9.31 19.66 4.95
N ARG A 339 10.09 20.24 4.04
CA ARG A 339 11.20 21.13 4.46
C ARG A 339 10.64 22.28 5.28
N PRO A 340 11.13 22.51 6.49
CA PRO A 340 10.67 23.60 7.35
C PRO A 340 10.77 24.95 6.64
N PHE A 341 9.74 25.79 6.81
CA PHE A 341 9.63 27.13 6.23
C PHE A 341 9.62 27.18 4.68
N SER A 342 9.43 26.04 4.01
CA SER A 342 9.22 26.01 2.55
C SER A 342 7.86 26.59 2.19
N PRO A 343 7.67 27.07 0.91
CA PRO A 343 6.35 27.49 0.44
C PRO A 343 5.29 26.38 0.58
N ALA A 344 5.64 25.14 0.24
CA ALA A 344 4.76 23.99 0.34
C ALA A 344 4.30 23.71 1.79
N GLU A 345 5.23 23.79 2.75
CA GLU A 345 4.91 23.60 4.16
C GLU A 345 3.94 24.68 4.68
N ARG A 346 4.19 25.95 4.35
CA ARG A 346 3.31 27.06 4.74
C ARG A 346 1.92 26.95 4.13
N THR A 347 1.82 26.59 2.85
CA THR A 347 0.53 26.38 2.17
C THR A 347 -0.20 25.19 2.78
N ARG A 348 0.50 24.07 3.05
CA ARG A 348 -0.08 22.91 3.74
C ARG A 348 -0.60 23.27 5.14
N GLY A 349 0.15 24.07 5.91
CA GLY A 349 -0.29 24.58 7.22
C GLY A 349 -1.52 25.46 7.12
N ARG A 350 -1.64 26.33 6.11
CA ARG A 350 -2.84 27.12 5.84
C ARG A 350 -4.05 26.24 5.50
N LEU A 351 -3.88 25.24 4.66
CA LEU A 351 -4.94 24.28 4.32
C LEU A 351 -5.45 23.53 5.56
N LEU A 352 -4.55 23.05 6.41
CA LEU A 352 -4.94 22.43 7.68
C LEU A 352 -5.73 23.41 8.56
N SER A 353 -5.26 24.65 8.67
CA SER A 353 -5.88 25.69 9.50
C SER A 353 -7.22 26.21 8.94
N SER A 354 -7.51 25.98 7.64
CA SER A 354 -8.77 26.41 7.01
C SER A 354 -10.00 25.71 7.59
N GLY A 355 -9.80 24.53 8.21
CA GLY A 355 -10.88 23.69 8.72
C GLY A 355 -11.59 22.87 7.64
N MET A 356 -11.07 22.88 6.39
CA MET A 356 -11.62 22.09 5.29
C MET A 356 -11.07 20.66 5.27
N VAL A 357 -9.93 20.41 5.92
CA VAL A 357 -9.31 19.09 5.94
C VAL A 357 -10.02 18.19 6.94
N GLU A 358 -10.71 17.19 6.43
CA GLU A 358 -11.48 16.24 7.21
C GLU A 358 -10.61 15.06 7.67
N ALA A 359 -9.90 14.44 6.72
CA ALA A 359 -9.05 13.28 6.99
C ALA A 359 -7.80 13.24 6.10
N ILE A 360 -6.73 12.65 6.63
CA ILE A 360 -5.50 12.34 5.91
C ILE A 360 -5.16 10.88 6.16
N ILE A 361 -5.04 10.09 5.08
CA ILE A 361 -4.82 8.65 5.14
C ILE A 361 -3.54 8.30 4.40
N ARG A 362 -2.55 7.75 5.09
CA ARG A 362 -1.37 7.17 4.46
C ARG A 362 -1.64 5.70 4.12
N LEU A 363 -1.37 5.32 2.87
CA LEU A 363 -1.72 4.04 2.29
C LEU A 363 -0.49 3.15 2.09
N PRO A 364 -0.68 1.81 1.90
CA PRO A 364 0.41 0.90 1.55
C PRO A 364 0.99 1.19 0.17
N GLY A 365 2.20 0.69 -0.07
CA GLY A 365 2.85 0.79 -1.39
C GLY A 365 2.20 -0.11 -2.44
N GLY A 366 2.52 0.17 -3.72
CA GLY A 366 2.10 -0.69 -4.84
C GLY A 366 0.67 -0.46 -5.36
N LEU A 367 -0.03 0.56 -4.88
CA LEU A 367 -1.40 0.89 -5.27
C LEU A 367 -1.50 1.66 -6.60
N VAL A 368 -0.38 2.05 -7.18
CA VAL A 368 -0.27 2.60 -8.55
C VAL A 368 0.57 1.61 -9.37
N PRO A 369 -0.05 0.64 -10.07
CA PRO A 369 0.62 -0.54 -10.61
C PRO A 369 1.77 -0.24 -11.58
N PHE A 370 1.65 0.83 -12.35
CA PHE A 370 2.64 1.21 -13.36
C PHE A 370 3.71 2.18 -12.85
N ARG A 371 3.73 2.47 -11.55
CA ARG A 371 4.74 3.30 -10.87
C ARG A 371 5.30 2.60 -9.63
N PRO A 372 6.17 1.60 -9.81
CA PRO A 372 6.78 0.90 -8.68
C PRO A 372 7.52 1.87 -7.76
N GLY A 373 7.32 1.72 -6.44
CA GLY A 373 7.91 2.59 -5.44
C GLY A 373 7.22 3.96 -5.28
N TYR A 374 6.05 4.14 -5.88
CA TYR A 374 5.22 5.32 -5.67
C TYR A 374 4.24 5.07 -4.53
N ASP A 375 4.55 5.59 -3.35
CA ASP A 375 3.67 5.54 -2.19
C ASP A 375 2.68 6.70 -2.24
N VAL A 376 1.44 6.42 -1.87
CA VAL A 376 0.33 7.36 -1.96
C VAL A 376 -0.31 7.64 -0.61
N ALA A 377 -0.88 8.83 -0.49
CA ALA A 377 -1.77 9.22 0.60
C ALA A 377 -3.02 9.91 0.04
N LEU A 378 -4.07 9.90 0.82
CA LEU A 378 -5.35 10.56 0.52
C LEU A 378 -5.55 11.75 1.44
N TRP A 379 -6.08 12.84 0.88
CA TRP A 379 -6.71 13.93 1.61
C TRP A 379 -8.18 13.95 1.30
N VAL A 380 -8.99 14.02 2.35
CA VAL A 380 -10.43 14.24 2.25
C VAL A 380 -10.70 15.67 2.70
N LEU A 381 -11.26 16.46 1.80
CA LEU A 381 -11.62 17.87 2.02
C LEU A 381 -13.12 18.02 2.02
N THR A 382 -13.65 18.84 2.89
CA THR A 382 -15.06 19.17 2.94
C THR A 382 -15.22 20.66 3.20
N SER A 383 -16.01 21.33 2.38
CA SER A 383 -16.37 22.74 2.55
C SER A 383 -17.66 22.88 3.38
N ALA A 384 -17.61 22.45 4.66
CA ALA A 384 -18.73 22.55 5.57
C ALA A 384 -18.59 23.76 6.50
N TYR A 385 -19.56 24.68 6.48
CA TYR A 385 -19.54 25.85 7.37
C TYR A 385 -19.61 25.50 8.86
N GLN A 386 -20.19 24.37 9.21
CA GLN A 386 -20.36 23.90 10.59
C GLN A 386 -19.84 22.46 10.70
N SER A 387 -18.53 22.30 10.59
CA SER A 387 -17.94 20.99 10.82
C SER A 387 -17.98 20.64 12.31
N PRO A 388 -18.46 19.44 12.69
CA PRO A 388 -18.46 18.97 14.07
C PRO A 388 -17.06 18.73 14.64
N TYR A 389 -16.04 18.71 13.76
CA TYR A 389 -14.63 18.45 14.10
C TYR A 389 -13.74 19.69 13.94
N ARG A 390 -14.31 20.89 13.96
CA ARG A 390 -13.54 22.14 13.78
C ARG A 390 -12.32 22.21 14.71
N GLY A 391 -11.13 22.45 14.12
CA GLY A 391 -9.85 22.48 14.84
C GLY A 391 -9.20 21.10 15.04
N TRP A 392 -9.80 20.05 14.50
CA TRP A 392 -9.32 18.68 14.53
C TRP A 392 -9.28 18.07 13.13
N VAL A 393 -8.43 17.09 12.92
CA VAL A 393 -8.32 16.29 11.70
C VAL A 393 -8.21 14.81 12.06
N LEU A 394 -8.78 13.94 11.22
CA LEU A 394 -8.63 12.50 11.35
C LEU A 394 -7.38 12.04 10.59
N LEU A 395 -6.41 11.46 11.28
CA LEU A 395 -5.24 10.86 10.67
C LEU A 395 -5.33 9.34 10.73
N ALA A 396 -4.97 8.64 9.64
CA ALA A 396 -4.83 7.21 9.61
C ALA A 396 -3.56 6.80 8.85
N ASP A 397 -2.81 5.83 9.36
CA ASP A 397 -1.67 5.24 8.68
C ASP A 397 -1.86 3.71 8.61
N VAL A 398 -2.15 3.23 7.40
CA VAL A 398 -2.30 1.80 7.07
C VAL A 398 -1.22 1.33 6.11
N SER A 399 -0.09 2.04 6.05
CA SER A 399 1.00 1.75 5.11
C SER A 399 1.69 0.39 5.33
N ASP A 400 1.48 -0.24 6.47
CA ASP A 400 2.01 -1.55 6.85
C ASP A 400 1.04 -2.71 6.59
N ARG A 401 -0.16 -2.45 6.04
CA ARG A 401 -1.22 -3.43 5.83
C ARG A 401 -1.60 -3.54 4.37
N ALA A 402 -2.08 -4.72 3.96
CA ALA A 402 -2.73 -4.86 2.66
C ALA A 402 -4.08 -4.11 2.67
N LEU A 403 -4.40 -3.45 1.57
CA LEU A 403 -5.69 -2.77 1.39
C LEU A 403 -6.78 -3.81 1.02
N THR A 404 -7.22 -4.60 2.02
CA THR A 404 -8.29 -5.59 1.87
C THR A 404 -9.66 -4.92 1.92
N ASP A 405 -10.71 -5.65 1.54
CA ASP A 405 -12.08 -5.15 1.60
C ASP A 405 -12.50 -4.75 3.02
N GLU A 406 -12.06 -5.49 4.05
CA GLU A 406 -12.30 -5.14 5.45
C GLU A 406 -11.59 -3.84 5.85
N VAL A 407 -10.35 -3.65 5.41
CA VAL A 407 -9.59 -2.41 5.68
C VAL A 407 -10.23 -1.22 4.99
N ILE A 408 -10.68 -1.39 3.74
CA ILE A 408 -11.40 -0.34 2.99
C ILE A 408 -12.68 0.05 3.72
N ALA A 409 -13.53 -0.92 4.06
CA ALA A 409 -14.79 -0.68 4.75
C ALA A 409 -14.58 0.01 6.10
N ALA A 410 -13.62 -0.42 6.90
CA ALA A 410 -13.33 0.16 8.20
C ALA A 410 -12.76 1.59 8.10
N LEU A 411 -11.90 1.89 7.10
CA LEU A 411 -11.43 3.25 6.84
C LEU A 411 -12.57 4.16 6.40
N ALA A 412 -13.42 3.69 5.48
CA ALA A 412 -14.57 4.45 5.01
C ALA A 412 -15.55 4.75 6.17
N GLU A 413 -15.83 3.76 7.01
CA GLU A 413 -16.68 3.94 8.20
C GLU A 413 -16.07 4.95 9.17
N ASP A 414 -14.78 4.89 9.46
CA ASP A 414 -14.08 5.85 10.31
C ASP A 414 -14.27 7.30 9.82
N VAL A 415 -14.12 7.53 8.51
CA VAL A 415 -14.21 8.87 7.90
C VAL A 415 -15.66 9.33 7.78
N VAL A 416 -16.58 8.49 7.32
CA VAL A 416 -18.00 8.82 7.17
C VAL A 416 -18.63 9.17 8.52
N THR A 417 -18.31 8.37 9.55
CA THR A 417 -18.80 8.65 10.92
C THR A 417 -18.20 9.95 11.47
N TRP A 418 -16.91 10.19 11.19
CA TRP A 418 -16.24 11.43 11.55
C TRP A 418 -16.89 12.65 10.88
N ARG A 419 -17.19 12.55 9.59
CA ARG A 419 -17.86 13.61 8.80
C ARG A 419 -19.23 13.98 9.37
N ARG A 420 -20.03 12.95 9.70
CA ARG A 420 -21.42 13.14 10.11
C ARG A 420 -21.55 13.65 11.54
N ASP A 421 -20.87 13.02 12.47
CA ASP A 421 -21.16 13.15 13.91
C ASP A 421 -19.99 13.71 14.72
N GLY A 422 -18.84 13.96 14.09
CA GLY A 422 -17.60 14.04 14.84
C GLY A 422 -17.31 12.68 15.51
N TYR A 423 -16.51 12.66 16.54
CA TYR A 423 -16.30 11.41 17.27
C TYR A 423 -17.27 11.28 18.44
N ARG A 424 -18.13 10.26 18.39
CA ARG A 424 -18.98 9.83 19.51
C ARG A 424 -18.56 8.43 19.97
N PRO A 425 -17.80 8.30 21.07
CA PRO A 425 -17.26 6.99 21.52
C PRO A 425 -18.34 5.92 21.76
N GLN A 426 -19.55 6.34 22.10
CA GLN A 426 -20.67 5.43 22.37
C GLN A 426 -21.33 4.87 21.11
N ALA A 427 -21.16 5.55 19.96
CA ALA A 427 -21.84 5.19 18.71
C ALA A 427 -20.92 4.48 17.71
N HIS A 428 -19.61 4.72 17.79
CA HIS A 428 -18.65 4.17 16.83
C HIS A 428 -17.27 3.99 17.45
N THR A 429 -16.69 2.80 17.22
CA THR A 429 -15.32 2.49 17.59
C THR A 429 -14.45 2.56 16.33
N ARG A 430 -13.62 3.59 16.21
CA ARG A 430 -12.69 3.75 15.08
C ARG A 430 -11.69 2.62 15.00
N ALA A 431 -11.47 2.10 13.79
CA ALA A 431 -10.52 1.03 13.54
C ALA A 431 -9.09 1.55 13.35
N PHE A 432 -8.93 2.63 12.58
CA PHE A 432 -7.64 3.18 12.17
C PHE A 432 -7.48 4.66 12.48
N GLY A 433 -8.58 5.41 12.45
CA GLY A 433 -8.56 6.86 12.58
C GLY A 433 -8.12 7.34 13.96
N VAL A 434 -7.18 8.28 14.00
CA VAL A 434 -6.72 8.99 15.19
C VAL A 434 -7.06 10.45 15.05
N GLN A 435 -7.82 10.98 16.01
CA GLN A 435 -8.18 12.39 16.08
C GLN A 435 -6.99 13.20 16.60
N VAL A 436 -6.58 14.21 15.85
CA VAL A 436 -5.44 15.06 16.20
C VAL A 436 -5.82 16.53 16.10
N ARG A 437 -5.37 17.37 17.03
CA ARG A 437 -5.58 18.81 16.95
C ARG A 437 -4.72 19.40 15.84
N ILE A 438 -5.32 20.26 15.02
CA ILE A 438 -4.61 20.91 13.91
C ILE A 438 -3.45 21.78 14.44
N GLY A 439 -3.63 22.48 15.55
CA GLY A 439 -2.54 23.24 16.16
C GLY A 439 -1.31 22.40 16.49
N ASP A 440 -1.50 21.20 17.04
CA ASP A 440 -0.40 20.31 17.39
C ASP A 440 0.40 19.81 16.15
N LEU A 441 -0.23 19.80 14.97
CA LEU A 441 0.40 19.42 13.71
C LEU A 441 1.17 20.57 13.07
N VAL A 442 0.57 21.76 13.06
CA VAL A 442 1.14 22.95 12.43
C VAL A 442 2.35 23.46 13.25
N ASP A 443 2.21 23.51 14.58
CA ASP A 443 3.27 24.03 15.45
C ASP A 443 4.47 23.10 15.55
N ALA A 444 4.26 21.80 15.46
CA ALA A 444 5.31 20.80 15.67
C ALA A 444 6.03 20.37 14.40
N LEU A 445 5.64 20.85 13.21
CA LEU A 445 6.20 20.46 11.90
C LEU A 445 6.29 18.94 11.70
N ARG A 446 5.34 18.20 12.27
CA ARG A 446 5.36 16.73 12.29
C ARG A 446 4.81 16.13 10.99
N PRO A 447 5.17 14.88 10.66
CA PRO A 447 4.47 14.15 9.61
C PRO A 447 2.99 14.02 9.95
N LEU A 448 2.14 14.12 8.92
CA LEU A 448 0.67 14.02 9.05
C LEU A 448 0.23 12.55 9.08
N THR A 449 0.83 11.78 9.99
CA THR A 449 0.54 10.35 10.16
C THR A 449 0.30 10.05 11.62
N ALA A 450 -0.70 9.22 11.89
CA ALA A 450 -0.94 8.67 13.21
C ALA A 450 -1.38 7.22 13.06
N ARG A 451 -0.83 6.35 13.87
CA ARG A 451 -1.23 4.94 13.94
C ARG A 451 -1.96 4.69 15.24
N ARG A 452 -3.06 4.02 15.12
CA ARG A 452 -3.71 3.45 16.27
C ARG A 452 -2.94 2.19 16.68
N PRO A 453 -2.59 2.00 17.97
CA PRO A 453 -2.01 0.73 18.39
C PRO A 453 -2.97 -0.40 18.01
N ALA A 454 -2.41 -1.49 17.46
CA ALA A 454 -3.20 -2.65 17.06
C ALA A 454 -3.99 -3.13 18.29
N ARG A 455 -5.30 -3.07 18.22
CA ARG A 455 -6.14 -3.79 19.18
C ARG A 455 -5.91 -5.27 18.90
N GLY A 456 -5.39 -6.00 19.86
CA GLY A 456 -5.51 -7.45 19.85
C GLY A 456 -6.99 -7.76 19.62
N SER A 457 -7.28 -8.67 18.69
CA SER A 457 -8.64 -9.13 18.40
C SER A 457 -9.31 -9.54 19.70
N ALA A 458 -9.98 -8.60 20.38
CA ALA A 458 -10.84 -8.91 21.48
C ALA A 458 -12.10 -9.54 20.86
N ALA A 459 -12.12 -10.85 20.76
CA ALA A 459 -13.38 -11.57 20.72
C ALA A 459 -14.29 -10.92 21.76
N VAL A 460 -15.55 -10.72 21.43
CA VAL A 460 -16.59 -10.20 22.34
C VAL A 460 -16.50 -10.95 23.66
N THR A 461 -15.71 -10.41 24.58
CA THR A 461 -15.47 -11.04 25.89
C THR A 461 -16.63 -10.58 26.76
N ALA A 462 -17.38 -11.55 27.28
CA ALA A 462 -18.47 -11.27 28.23
C ALA A 462 -17.96 -10.33 29.34
N GLY A 463 -18.76 -9.35 29.79
CA GLY A 463 -18.34 -8.35 30.76
C GLY A 463 -17.64 -8.91 32.01
N ALA A 464 -18.05 -10.11 32.47
CA ALA A 464 -17.39 -10.83 33.57
C ALA A 464 -15.89 -11.15 33.28
N ALA A 465 -15.55 -11.51 32.03
CA ALA A 465 -14.17 -11.80 31.64
C ALA A 465 -13.32 -10.52 31.56
N LEU A 466 -13.92 -9.39 31.16
CA LEU A 466 -13.25 -8.08 31.20
C LEU A 466 -12.96 -7.62 32.63
N VAL A 467 -13.90 -7.79 33.55
CA VAL A 467 -13.70 -7.49 34.97
C VAL A 467 -12.59 -8.36 35.56
N SER A 468 -12.57 -9.65 35.24
CA SER A 468 -11.48 -10.54 35.65
C SER A 468 -10.13 -10.05 35.11
N ARG A 469 -10.08 -9.67 33.82
CA ARG A 469 -8.83 -9.17 33.22
C ARG A 469 -8.35 -7.87 33.86
N VAL A 470 -9.27 -6.95 34.17
CA VAL A 470 -8.92 -5.71 34.90
C VAL A 470 -8.30 -6.04 36.26
N THR A 471 -8.89 -6.96 37.02
CA THR A 471 -8.37 -7.40 38.31
C THR A 471 -6.98 -8.05 38.19
N ASP A 472 -6.78 -8.87 37.13
CA ASP A 472 -5.48 -9.52 36.86
C ASP A 472 -4.39 -8.48 36.53
N LEU A 473 -4.73 -7.47 35.73
CA LEU A 473 -3.81 -6.38 35.36
C LEU A 473 -3.44 -5.52 36.58
N GLU A 474 -4.41 -5.19 37.45
CA GLU A 474 -4.15 -4.47 38.68
C GLU A 474 -3.22 -5.29 39.59
N ALA A 475 -3.48 -6.59 39.76
CA ALA A 475 -2.62 -7.47 40.55
C ALA A 475 -1.21 -7.63 39.97
N GLU A 476 -1.06 -7.55 38.64
CA GLU A 476 0.25 -7.58 37.98
C GLU A 476 1.00 -6.26 38.14
N LEU A 477 0.33 -5.11 38.04
CA LEU A 477 0.89 -3.80 38.35
C LEU A 477 1.35 -3.72 39.82
N ASP A 478 0.54 -4.25 40.77
CA ASP A 478 0.92 -4.31 42.20
C ASP A 478 2.14 -5.21 42.40
N ARG A 479 2.23 -6.35 41.72
CA ARG A 479 3.42 -7.23 41.78
C ARG A 479 4.66 -6.55 41.21
N LEU A 480 4.55 -5.83 40.09
CA LEU A 480 5.65 -5.05 39.52
C LEU A 480 6.08 -3.93 40.48
N ALA A 481 5.15 -3.23 41.10
CA ALA A 481 5.44 -2.20 42.10
C ALA A 481 6.12 -2.78 43.34
N ALA A 482 5.68 -3.93 43.85
CA ALA A 482 6.26 -4.62 45.00
C ALA A 482 7.63 -5.26 44.69
N GLY A 483 7.83 -5.79 43.48
CA GLY A 483 9.06 -6.41 43.02
C GLY A 483 10.18 -5.41 42.67
N HIS A 484 9.87 -4.11 42.63
CA HIS A 484 10.82 -3.05 42.39
C HIS A 484 11.04 -2.26 43.70
N PRO A 485 11.84 -2.77 44.63
CA PRO A 485 12.47 -1.86 45.57
C PRO A 485 13.19 -0.86 44.66
N ALA A 486 13.07 0.42 44.97
CA ALA A 486 13.67 1.51 44.18
C ALA A 486 15.21 1.36 44.17
N ALA A 487 15.71 0.31 43.54
CA ALA A 487 17.11 0.08 43.26
C ALA A 487 17.52 1.14 42.27
N ARG A 488 17.80 2.31 42.76
CA ARG A 488 18.57 3.31 42.01
C ARG A 488 19.81 2.58 41.52
N PRO A 489 20.07 2.53 40.22
CA PRO A 489 21.30 1.93 39.73
C PRO A 489 22.45 2.56 40.49
N PRO A 490 23.51 1.81 40.83
CA PRO A 490 24.59 2.25 41.71
C PRO A 490 25.52 3.27 41.04
N ILE A 491 24.94 4.26 40.38
CA ILE A 491 25.66 5.27 39.58
C ILE A 491 26.51 6.18 40.50
N ARG A 492 26.01 6.46 41.72
CA ARG A 492 26.67 7.45 42.60
C ARG A 492 28.03 7.03 43.18
N GLY A 493 28.35 5.73 43.18
CA GLY A 493 29.60 5.24 43.76
C GLY A 493 30.72 4.92 42.77
N GLY A 494 30.42 4.88 41.46
CA GLY A 494 31.35 4.38 40.45
C GLY A 494 31.71 5.34 39.32
N ILE A 495 31.06 6.51 39.24
CA ILE A 495 31.31 7.50 38.17
C ILE A 495 31.81 8.79 38.81
N ALA A 496 33.00 9.23 38.39
CA ALA A 496 33.61 10.49 38.79
C ALA A 496 33.87 11.37 37.57
N ALA A 497 34.03 12.67 37.80
CA ALA A 497 34.47 13.59 36.74
C ALA A 497 35.84 13.14 36.22
N GLY A 498 35.90 12.74 34.95
CA GLY A 498 37.14 12.33 34.29
C GLY A 498 38.04 13.53 33.97
N ALA A 499 39.37 13.31 33.90
CA ALA A 499 40.27 14.25 33.27
C ALA A 499 39.83 14.48 31.81
N ARG A 500 39.95 15.72 31.29
CA ARG A 500 39.54 16.08 29.91
C ARG A 500 40.33 15.35 28.81
N THR A 501 41.28 14.50 29.14
CA THR A 501 42.05 13.69 28.19
C THR A 501 41.22 12.48 27.80
N PRO A 502 40.82 12.32 26.53
CA PRO A 502 40.07 11.16 26.10
C PRO A 502 40.91 9.90 26.33
N PRO A 503 40.28 8.77 26.75
CA PRO A 503 40.98 7.52 26.88
C PRO A 503 41.52 7.07 25.49
N PRO A 504 42.62 6.29 25.46
CA PRO A 504 43.10 5.73 24.19
C PRO A 504 41.95 4.98 23.51
N ALA A 505 41.73 5.28 22.25
CA ALA A 505 40.65 4.71 21.49
C ALA A 505 41.18 3.85 20.33
N GLN A 506 40.47 2.79 19.98
CA GLN A 506 40.83 1.88 18.91
C GLN A 506 39.68 1.81 17.90
N ALA A 507 40.02 2.00 16.63
CA ALA A 507 39.02 1.86 15.54
C ALA A 507 38.55 0.40 15.43
N ILE A 508 37.26 0.19 15.24
CA ILE A 508 36.65 -1.15 15.03
C ILE A 508 37.37 -1.89 13.91
N GLY A 509 37.69 -1.22 12.80
CA GLY A 509 38.45 -1.83 11.71
C GLY A 509 39.83 -2.37 12.12
N SER A 510 40.50 -1.74 13.08
CA SER A 510 41.76 -2.21 13.68
C SER A 510 41.54 -3.43 14.56
N LEU A 511 40.47 -3.44 15.36
CA LEU A 511 40.09 -4.59 16.22
C LEU A 511 39.72 -5.81 15.36
N VAL A 512 39.02 -5.59 14.23
CA VAL A 512 38.67 -6.65 13.27
C VAL A 512 39.92 -7.20 12.58
N LYS A 513 40.85 -6.35 12.14
CA LYS A 513 42.14 -6.79 11.57
C LYS A 513 42.96 -7.58 12.58
N ALA A 514 42.96 -7.20 13.82
CA ALA A 514 43.63 -7.90 14.90
C ALA A 514 42.89 -9.17 15.38
N ARG A 515 41.76 -9.52 14.80
CA ARG A 515 40.87 -10.65 15.17
C ARG A 515 40.33 -10.57 16.62
N ARG A 516 40.32 -9.40 17.19
CA ARG A 516 39.74 -9.13 18.51
C ARG A 516 38.21 -8.97 18.42
N LEU A 517 37.70 -8.57 17.27
CA LEU A 517 36.28 -8.60 16.91
C LEU A 517 36.14 -9.29 15.54
N VAL A 518 35.02 -9.94 15.30
CA VAL A 518 34.67 -10.54 14.01
C VAL A 518 33.50 -9.77 13.41
N LEU A 519 33.70 -9.24 12.22
CA LEU A 519 32.63 -8.54 11.47
C LEU A 519 32.00 -9.51 10.47
N VAL A 520 30.70 -9.78 10.62
CA VAL A 520 29.92 -10.61 9.71
C VAL A 520 28.91 -9.73 8.99
N PRO A 521 28.96 -9.65 7.65
CA PRO A 521 27.99 -8.87 6.89
C PRO A 521 26.62 -9.54 6.91
N GLY A 522 25.56 -8.73 6.93
CA GLY A 522 24.19 -9.22 6.75
C GLY A 522 23.94 -9.77 5.34
N SER A 523 22.94 -10.61 5.23
CA SER A 523 22.55 -11.29 4.01
C SER A 523 21.50 -10.50 3.23
N ARG A 524 21.60 -10.52 1.89
CA ARG A 524 20.58 -9.91 1.04
C ARG A 524 19.42 -10.89 0.87
N LEU A 525 18.28 -10.57 1.52
CA LEU A 525 17.09 -11.42 1.53
C LEU A 525 16.06 -11.04 0.46
N ARG A 526 16.49 -10.31 -0.57
CA ARG A 526 15.57 -9.85 -1.64
C ARG A 526 14.92 -11.04 -2.35
N GLY A 527 13.59 -11.12 -2.30
CA GLY A 527 12.81 -12.20 -2.91
C GLY A 527 12.75 -13.48 -2.08
N VAL A 528 13.27 -13.47 -0.86
CA VAL A 528 13.11 -14.56 0.11
C VAL A 528 11.76 -14.35 0.81
N PRO A 529 10.89 -15.39 0.92
CA PRO A 529 9.65 -15.28 1.67
C PRO A 529 9.97 -15.11 3.17
N ILE A 530 9.57 -13.99 3.73
CA ILE A 530 9.66 -13.66 5.15
C ILE A 530 8.23 -13.64 5.68
N GLY A 531 7.96 -14.44 6.71
CA GLY A 531 6.66 -14.57 7.38
C GLY A 531 6.76 -14.28 8.87
N GLN A 532 5.70 -14.59 9.61
CA GLN A 532 5.66 -14.48 11.08
C GLN A 532 5.89 -15.82 11.78
N ASP A 533 5.65 -16.95 11.10
CA ASP A 533 5.67 -18.30 11.68
C ASP A 533 6.91 -19.11 11.24
N GLY A 534 8.01 -18.47 10.90
CA GLY A 534 9.26 -19.14 10.53
C GLY A 534 10.08 -19.59 11.74
N HIS A 535 11.09 -20.44 11.49
CA HIS A 535 11.94 -21.03 12.53
C HIS A 535 13.12 -20.12 12.95
N HIS A 536 13.48 -19.14 12.14
CA HIS A 536 14.61 -18.25 12.37
C HIS A 536 14.19 -16.80 12.23
N ASP A 537 14.37 -16.01 13.28
CA ASP A 537 14.08 -14.60 13.29
C ASP A 537 14.92 -13.84 12.24
N VAL A 538 14.38 -12.77 11.69
CA VAL A 538 15.10 -11.84 10.83
C VAL A 538 15.42 -10.58 11.62
N LEU A 539 16.70 -10.24 11.71
CA LEU A 539 17.19 -9.01 12.33
C LEU A 539 17.69 -8.08 11.22
N GLY A 540 16.91 -7.10 10.87
CA GLY A 540 17.24 -6.06 9.91
C GLY A 540 17.19 -4.67 10.54
N VAL A 541 17.15 -3.64 9.69
CA VAL A 541 17.03 -2.25 10.13
C VAL A 541 15.80 -2.01 11.03
N PRO A 542 14.61 -2.56 10.74
CA PRO A 542 13.44 -2.32 11.58
C PRO A 542 13.62 -2.84 13.01
N GLU A 543 14.15 -4.05 13.17
CA GLU A 543 14.38 -4.69 14.49
C GLU A 543 15.48 -3.96 15.26
N VAL A 544 16.58 -3.61 14.59
CA VAL A 544 17.71 -2.91 15.22
C VAL A 544 17.33 -1.50 15.69
N LEU A 545 16.40 -0.83 15.00
CA LEU A 545 15.88 0.47 15.39
C LEU A 545 14.67 0.39 16.33
N GLY A 546 14.26 -0.82 16.75
CA GLY A 546 13.11 -1.02 17.63
C GLY A 546 11.76 -0.67 17.01
N ARG A 547 11.67 -0.60 15.67
CA ARG A 547 10.43 -0.32 14.92
C ARG A 547 9.55 -1.56 14.74
N THR A 548 10.18 -2.73 14.79
CA THR A 548 9.56 -4.05 14.69
C THR A 548 10.11 -4.91 15.81
N ARG A 549 9.26 -5.72 16.43
CA ARG A 549 9.73 -6.63 17.50
C ARG A 549 10.47 -7.81 16.89
N ARG A 550 11.40 -8.39 17.66
CA ARG A 550 12.00 -9.67 17.34
C ARG A 550 10.89 -10.74 17.27
N GLY A 551 10.93 -11.59 16.23
CA GLY A 551 9.91 -12.62 15.98
C GLY A 551 8.79 -12.18 15.02
N ASP A 552 8.55 -10.87 14.85
CA ASP A 552 7.55 -10.40 13.88
C ASP A 552 7.92 -10.73 12.43
N ARG A 553 9.21 -10.97 12.17
CA ARG A 553 9.75 -11.35 10.86
C ARG A 553 10.63 -12.58 11.03
N SER A 554 10.31 -13.64 10.30
CA SER A 554 11.01 -14.92 10.40
C SER A 554 11.14 -15.62 9.04
N ILE A 555 12.07 -16.55 8.96
CA ILE A 555 12.33 -17.37 7.76
C ILE A 555 12.16 -18.83 8.13
N ASP A 556 11.48 -19.58 7.25
CA ASP A 556 11.34 -21.01 7.40
C ASP A 556 12.69 -21.74 7.19
N ARG A 557 12.89 -22.82 7.95
CA ARG A 557 14.11 -23.64 7.88
C ARG A 557 14.38 -24.21 6.49
N VAL A 558 13.34 -24.56 5.74
CA VAL A 558 13.46 -25.09 4.38
C VAL A 558 13.94 -24.00 3.43
N VAL A 559 13.43 -22.78 3.59
CA VAL A 559 13.88 -21.61 2.82
C VAL A 559 15.32 -21.27 3.12
N LEU A 560 15.70 -21.31 4.41
CA LEU A 560 17.06 -21.04 4.86
C LEU A 560 18.06 -22.07 4.30
N ALA A 561 17.69 -23.35 4.21
CA ALA A 561 18.54 -24.40 3.62
C ALA A 561 18.91 -24.13 2.15
N GLY A 562 18.08 -23.35 1.44
CA GLY A 562 18.37 -22.86 0.08
C GLY A 562 19.34 -21.68 0.02
N LEU A 563 19.81 -21.16 1.15
CA LEU A 563 20.65 -19.97 1.28
C LEU A 563 22.03 -20.30 1.91
N PRO A 564 22.92 -21.02 1.22
CA PRO A 564 24.14 -21.60 1.83
C PRO A 564 25.16 -20.58 2.34
N ARG A 565 25.01 -19.30 1.97
CA ARG A 565 25.91 -18.22 2.41
C ARG A 565 25.39 -17.44 3.63
N VAL A 566 24.17 -17.71 4.07
CA VAL A 566 23.60 -17.07 5.26
C VAL A 566 24.27 -17.64 6.50
N ARG A 567 24.73 -16.76 7.36
CA ARG A 567 25.28 -17.11 8.68
C ARG A 567 24.27 -16.70 9.74
N LEU A 568 23.95 -17.63 10.62
CA LEU A 568 23.11 -17.34 11.78
C LEU A 568 23.93 -16.63 12.86
N THR A 569 23.23 -15.83 13.64
CA THR A 569 23.79 -15.20 14.83
C THR A 569 24.09 -16.24 15.91
N GLU A 570 25.04 -15.91 16.78
CA GLU A 570 25.32 -16.61 18.02
C GLU A 570 24.82 -15.77 19.22
N PRO A 571 24.47 -16.41 20.34
CA PRO A 571 24.10 -15.67 21.55
C PRO A 571 25.18 -14.67 21.97
N GLY A 572 24.82 -13.40 22.08
CA GLY A 572 25.72 -12.31 22.40
C GLY A 572 26.30 -11.56 21.20
N ASP A 573 25.88 -11.89 20.00
CA ASP A 573 26.23 -11.09 18.81
C ASP A 573 25.60 -9.69 18.90
N VAL A 574 26.37 -8.68 18.49
CA VAL A 574 25.90 -7.28 18.45
C VAL A 574 25.57 -6.92 16.99
N VAL A 575 24.28 -6.72 16.71
CA VAL A 575 23.79 -6.34 15.39
C VAL A 575 23.79 -4.83 15.26
N VAL A 576 24.42 -4.29 14.22
CA VAL A 576 24.60 -2.85 14.03
C VAL A 576 24.11 -2.44 12.64
N THR A 577 23.36 -1.35 12.56
CA THR A 577 23.07 -0.65 11.31
C THR A 577 23.68 0.74 11.32
N THR A 578 24.16 1.20 10.15
CA THR A 578 24.71 2.56 9.97
C THR A 578 23.90 3.36 8.94
N ALA A 579 22.95 2.74 8.29
CA ALA A 579 22.08 3.35 7.29
C ALA A 579 20.66 2.69 7.31
N PRO A 580 19.58 3.47 7.18
CA PRO A 580 19.50 4.92 7.06
C PRO A 580 19.83 5.67 8.36
N GLU A 581 19.73 4.99 9.51
CA GLU A 581 20.02 5.48 10.85
C GLU A 581 21.00 4.55 11.56
N PHE A 582 21.73 5.10 12.52
CA PHE A 582 22.59 4.29 13.38
C PHE A 582 21.74 3.60 14.45
N GLY A 583 21.89 2.30 14.57
CA GLY A 583 21.22 1.50 15.59
C GLY A 583 22.08 0.31 16.01
N VAL A 584 21.85 -0.16 17.23
CA VAL A 584 22.55 -1.29 17.82
C VAL A 584 21.58 -2.16 18.60
N LEU A 585 21.68 -3.48 18.41
CA LEU A 585 20.87 -4.49 19.09
C LEU A 585 21.76 -5.64 19.55
N VAL A 586 21.62 -6.10 20.78
CA VAL A 586 22.26 -7.32 21.26
C VAL A 586 21.35 -8.51 21.02
N ASP A 587 21.81 -9.50 20.29
CA ASP A 587 21.09 -10.75 20.09
C ASP A 587 21.43 -11.74 21.24
N HIS A 588 20.57 -11.79 22.22
CA HIS A 588 20.74 -12.71 23.38
C HIS A 588 20.40 -14.15 23.06
N ALA A 589 19.51 -14.42 22.12
CA ALA A 589 19.03 -15.75 21.81
C ALA A 589 19.87 -16.46 20.73
N GLY A 590 20.43 -15.71 19.79
CA GLY A 590 21.13 -16.29 18.65
C GLY A 590 20.15 -16.88 17.61
N LEU A 591 20.72 -17.62 16.64
CA LEU A 591 20.01 -18.33 15.57
C LEU A 591 19.13 -17.45 14.67
N ALA A 592 19.36 -16.14 14.66
CA ALA A 592 18.69 -15.21 13.77
C ALA A 592 19.46 -15.01 12.46
N VAL A 593 18.74 -14.62 11.41
CA VAL A 593 19.29 -14.20 10.13
C VAL A 593 19.41 -12.69 10.10
N VAL A 594 20.61 -12.16 9.88
CA VAL A 594 20.81 -10.71 9.77
C VAL A 594 20.64 -10.25 8.34
N GLU A 595 19.73 -9.30 8.12
CA GLU A 595 19.43 -8.74 6.81
C GLU A 595 20.32 -7.53 6.51
N PHE A 596 20.91 -7.49 5.30
CA PHE A 596 21.64 -6.31 4.81
C PHE A 596 20.71 -5.06 4.78
N PRO A 597 21.15 -3.87 5.21
CA PRO A 597 22.53 -3.43 5.43
C PRO A 597 23.07 -3.64 6.85
N ALA A 598 22.30 -4.25 7.77
CA ALA A 598 22.82 -4.54 9.09
C ALA A 598 24.02 -5.50 9.06
N LYS A 599 24.92 -5.39 10.02
CA LYS A 599 26.11 -6.18 10.19
C LYS A 599 26.18 -6.72 11.61
N VAL A 600 26.91 -7.81 11.80
CA VAL A 600 27.14 -8.40 13.12
C VAL A 600 28.57 -8.13 13.58
N LEU A 601 28.74 -7.66 14.79
CA LEU A 601 29.99 -7.67 15.52
C LEU A 601 29.96 -8.81 16.54
N ARG A 602 30.78 -9.83 16.33
CA ARG A 602 30.92 -10.98 17.21
C ARG A 602 32.18 -10.87 18.05
N ILE A 603 32.06 -11.14 19.34
CA ILE A 603 33.14 -11.11 20.30
C ILE A 603 33.70 -12.52 20.44
N PRO A 604 34.96 -12.78 20.02
CA PRO A 604 35.61 -14.08 20.25
C PRO A 604 35.71 -14.40 21.73
N ALA A 605 35.67 -15.69 22.08
CA ALA A 605 35.72 -16.15 23.46
C ALA A 605 36.92 -15.61 24.23
N ALA A 606 38.08 -15.45 23.60
CA ALA A 606 39.29 -14.88 24.19
C ALA A 606 39.18 -13.40 24.57
N GLU A 607 38.27 -12.65 23.94
CA GLU A 607 38.11 -11.20 24.13
C GLU A 607 36.95 -10.84 25.09
N ARG A 608 36.27 -11.82 25.67
CA ARG A 608 35.11 -11.59 26.56
C ARG A 608 35.46 -10.81 27.86
N GLN A 609 36.73 -10.75 28.23
CA GLN A 609 37.20 -9.90 29.31
C GLN A 609 37.38 -8.43 28.87
N SER A 610 37.65 -8.21 27.60
CA SER A 610 37.83 -6.88 27.01
C SER A 610 36.53 -6.26 26.49
N PHE A 611 35.54 -7.09 26.15
CA PHE A 611 34.24 -6.67 25.66
C PHE A 611 33.16 -7.65 26.11
N THR A 612 32.07 -7.13 26.69
CA THR A 612 30.83 -7.88 26.78
C THR A 612 29.86 -7.40 25.66
N PRO A 613 28.89 -8.20 25.24
CA PRO A 613 27.91 -7.77 24.23
C PRO A 613 27.23 -6.45 24.62
N ARG A 614 26.81 -6.32 25.87
CA ARG A 614 26.15 -5.13 26.42
C ARG A 614 27.05 -3.92 26.44
N THR A 615 28.31 -4.07 26.90
CA THR A 615 29.26 -2.95 26.92
C THR A 615 29.62 -2.51 25.51
N LEU A 616 29.82 -3.43 24.57
CA LEU A 616 30.07 -3.09 23.18
C LEU A 616 28.89 -2.32 22.56
N ALA A 617 27.67 -2.80 22.77
CA ALA A 617 26.46 -2.13 22.29
C ALA A 617 26.31 -0.73 22.93
N GLY A 618 26.48 -0.62 24.22
CA GLY A 618 26.37 0.66 24.95
C GLY A 618 27.41 1.69 24.52
N LEU A 619 28.65 1.27 24.29
CA LEU A 619 29.73 2.14 23.82
C LEU A 619 29.48 2.61 22.37
N LEU A 620 28.93 1.76 21.55
CA LEU A 620 28.52 2.12 20.17
C LEU A 620 27.37 3.11 20.18
N ALA A 621 26.34 2.86 20.96
CA ALA A 621 25.17 3.73 21.07
C ALA A 621 25.50 5.11 21.66
N GLY A 622 26.40 5.15 22.69
CA GLY A 622 26.81 6.40 23.35
C GLY A 622 27.65 7.34 22.49
N ARG A 623 28.19 6.85 21.36
CA ARG A 623 28.94 7.65 20.39
C ARG A 623 28.08 8.11 19.20
N MET A 624 26.77 8.12 19.32
CA MET A 624 25.92 8.76 18.31
C MET A 624 26.45 10.17 18.00
N PRO A 625 26.63 10.54 16.73
CA PRO A 625 27.03 11.89 16.41
C PRO A 625 25.94 12.84 16.91
N SER A 626 26.22 13.50 18.02
CA SER A 626 25.43 14.62 18.51
C SER A 626 25.26 15.60 17.35
N LEU A 627 24.01 15.84 16.96
CA LEU A 627 23.52 16.93 16.10
C LEU A 627 24.53 17.41 15.04
N ARG A 628 24.38 16.93 13.82
CA ARG A 628 25.13 17.41 12.66
C ARG A 628 24.89 18.91 12.47
N PRO A 629 25.92 19.74 12.42
CA PRO A 629 25.73 21.11 11.97
C PRO A 629 25.24 21.04 10.51
N ALA A 630 24.14 21.74 10.22
CA ALA A 630 23.58 21.83 8.88
C ALA A 630 24.66 22.37 7.91
N GLY A 631 24.96 21.60 6.84
CA GLY A 631 25.77 22.09 5.73
C GLY A 631 27.03 21.29 5.35
N ALA A 632 27.47 20.29 6.10
CA ALA A 632 28.66 19.51 5.74
C ALA A 632 28.30 18.16 5.07
N VAL A 633 28.54 18.06 3.78
CA VAL A 633 28.52 16.78 3.05
C VAL A 633 29.80 16.02 3.44
N ARG A 634 29.69 15.12 4.43
CA ARG A 634 30.72 14.10 4.68
C ARG A 634 30.18 12.74 4.22
N PRO A 635 31.04 11.86 3.65
CA PRO A 635 30.63 10.49 3.35
C PRO A 635 30.13 9.81 4.63
N PRO A 636 29.16 8.90 4.55
CA PRO A 636 28.65 8.18 5.71
C PRO A 636 29.79 7.46 6.40
N LEU A 637 29.95 7.67 7.72
CA LEU A 637 30.98 7.01 8.52
C LEU A 637 30.74 5.51 8.46
N ARG A 638 31.76 4.75 8.04
CA ARG A 638 31.67 3.29 8.02
C ARG A 638 31.76 2.75 9.43
N LEU A 639 31.13 1.64 9.73
CA LEU A 639 31.19 1.00 11.03
C LEU A 639 32.65 0.77 11.48
N GLU A 640 33.51 0.44 10.56
CA GLU A 640 34.92 0.18 10.77
C GLU A 640 35.73 1.41 11.23
N ASP A 641 35.22 2.61 10.96
CA ASP A 641 35.85 3.89 11.32
C ASP A 641 35.44 4.38 12.71
N HIS A 642 34.47 3.72 13.37
CA HIS A 642 34.09 4.05 14.73
C HIS A 642 35.16 3.62 15.73
N GLU A 643 35.46 4.49 16.67
CA GLU A 643 36.46 4.23 17.69
C GLU A 643 35.81 3.80 19.00
N LEU A 644 36.34 2.80 19.65
CA LEU A 644 35.95 2.33 20.98
C LEU A 644 37.03 2.71 22.01
N PRO A 645 36.64 3.20 23.18
CA PRO A 645 37.60 3.47 24.26
C PRO A 645 38.20 2.15 24.74
N ALA A 646 39.48 2.15 25.02
CA ALA A 646 40.15 1.02 25.67
C ALA A 646 39.83 1.05 27.16
N LEU A 647 39.00 0.13 27.62
CA LEU A 647 38.62 -0.05 29.02
C LEU A 647 39.41 -1.21 29.62
N SER A 648 39.76 -1.09 30.91
CA SER A 648 40.30 -2.21 31.68
C SER A 648 39.21 -3.27 31.95
N PRO A 649 39.57 -4.53 32.23
CA PRO A 649 38.58 -5.59 32.52
C PRO A 649 37.65 -5.23 33.69
N ALA A 650 38.12 -4.52 34.69
CA ALA A 650 37.31 -4.06 35.83
C ALA A 650 36.30 -3.00 35.42
N GLU A 651 36.70 -2.04 34.56
CA GLU A 651 35.77 -1.04 34.00
C GLU A 651 34.72 -1.67 33.08
N VAL A 652 35.10 -2.65 32.26
CA VAL A 652 34.17 -3.41 31.44
C VAL A 652 33.13 -4.13 32.30
N GLN A 653 33.56 -4.82 33.35
CA GLN A 653 32.65 -5.52 34.25
C GLN A 653 31.70 -4.55 34.99
N PHE A 654 32.21 -3.42 35.46
CA PHE A 654 31.42 -2.41 36.15
C PHE A 654 30.39 -1.79 35.17
N LEU A 655 30.82 -1.42 33.97
CA LEU A 655 29.92 -0.87 32.93
C LEU A 655 28.85 -1.88 32.52
N ASP A 656 29.18 -3.18 32.39
CA ASP A 656 28.22 -4.23 32.07
C ASP A 656 27.15 -4.36 33.15
N GLN A 657 27.54 -4.36 34.43
CA GLN A 657 26.61 -4.41 35.58
C GLN A 657 25.69 -3.18 35.61
N LEU A 658 26.26 -2.00 35.36
CA LEU A 658 25.51 -0.74 35.32
C LEU A 658 24.47 -0.75 34.17
N LEU A 659 24.90 -1.12 32.95
CA LEU A 659 24.03 -1.20 31.81
C LEU A 659 22.96 -2.29 32.00
N ALA A 660 23.30 -3.44 32.60
CA ALA A 660 22.34 -4.48 32.94
C ALA A 660 21.22 -3.99 33.88
N ALA A 661 21.61 -3.20 34.91
CA ALA A 661 20.63 -2.62 35.84
C ALA A 661 19.73 -1.57 35.14
N LEU A 662 20.30 -0.79 34.21
CA LEU A 662 19.54 0.20 33.43
C LEU A 662 18.57 -0.49 32.44
N ASP A 663 19.04 -1.52 31.73
CA ASP A 663 18.22 -2.31 30.81
C ASP A 663 17.03 -2.98 31.52
N ALA A 664 17.31 -3.61 32.68
CA ALA A 664 16.28 -4.23 33.52
C ALA A 664 15.23 -3.20 33.98
N ARG A 665 15.67 -2.01 34.38
CA ARG A 665 14.74 -0.93 34.77
C ARG A 665 13.93 -0.40 33.61
N GLN A 666 14.55 -0.28 32.44
CA GLN A 666 13.86 0.15 31.22
C GLN A 666 12.82 -0.86 30.77
N GLU A 667 13.16 -2.14 30.85
CA GLU A 667 12.24 -3.23 30.50
C GLU A 667 11.05 -3.28 31.45
N ALA A 668 11.28 -3.16 32.75
CA ALA A 668 10.20 -3.11 33.73
C ALA A 668 9.29 -1.88 33.53
N ALA A 669 9.86 -0.72 33.23
CA ALA A 669 9.06 0.47 32.93
C ALA A 669 8.23 0.32 31.64
N ARG A 670 8.74 -0.39 30.63
CA ARG A 670 7.97 -0.71 29.41
C ARG A 670 6.81 -1.64 29.72
N GLN A 671 7.05 -2.71 30.48
CA GLN A 671 6.00 -3.64 30.90
C GLN A 671 4.92 -2.94 31.69
N GLU A 672 5.30 -2.07 32.63
CA GLU A 672 4.35 -1.24 33.39
C GLU A 672 3.51 -0.34 32.49
N LEU A 673 4.13 0.32 31.50
CA LEU A 673 3.43 1.16 30.52
C LEU A 673 2.48 0.35 29.63
N ASP A 674 2.89 -0.83 29.18
CA ASP A 674 2.06 -1.72 28.35
C ASP A 674 0.82 -2.18 29.13
N LEU A 675 0.98 -2.58 30.42
CA LEU A 675 -0.13 -2.99 31.29
C LEU A 675 -1.09 -1.83 31.58
N VAL A 676 -0.57 -0.63 31.86
CA VAL A 676 -1.39 0.57 32.07
C VAL A 676 -2.14 0.94 30.79
N ALA A 677 -1.52 0.81 29.62
CA ALA A 677 -2.17 1.05 28.34
C ALA A 677 -3.30 0.03 28.11
N GLU A 678 -3.06 -1.27 28.35
CA GLU A 678 -4.07 -2.32 28.24
C GLU A 678 -5.25 -2.09 29.21
N LEU A 679 -4.95 -1.77 30.48
CA LEU A 679 -5.97 -1.48 31.50
C LEU A 679 -6.85 -0.30 31.09
N ARG A 680 -6.22 0.78 30.60
CA ARG A 680 -6.92 1.95 30.11
C ARG A 680 -7.83 1.62 28.92
N ASP A 681 -7.31 0.85 27.95
CA ASP A 681 -8.04 0.49 26.73
C ASP A 681 -9.25 -0.41 27.05
N ILE A 682 -9.08 -1.41 27.94
CA ILE A 682 -10.16 -2.29 28.39
C ILE A 682 -11.23 -1.48 29.10
N THR A 683 -10.83 -0.61 30.04
CA THR A 683 -11.75 0.17 30.84
C THR A 683 -12.55 1.13 29.96
N THR A 684 -11.87 1.90 29.09
CA THR A 684 -12.54 2.87 28.23
C THR A 684 -13.41 2.22 27.15
N SER A 685 -12.96 1.09 26.58
CA SER A 685 -13.76 0.35 25.59
C SER A 685 -14.98 -0.29 26.24
N GLY A 686 -14.79 -0.98 27.38
CA GLY A 686 -15.89 -1.64 28.07
C GLY A 686 -16.95 -0.68 28.59
N LEU A 687 -16.57 0.54 29.01
CA LEU A 687 -17.52 1.60 29.35
C LEU A 687 -18.22 2.15 28.10
N SER A 688 -17.49 2.24 26.97
CA SER A 688 -18.05 2.81 25.74
C SER A 688 -19.04 1.88 25.04
N ASP A 689 -18.84 0.58 25.14
CA ASP A 689 -19.72 -0.44 24.54
C ASP A 689 -20.77 -0.99 25.52
N GLY A 690 -20.78 -0.48 26.77
CA GLY A 690 -21.74 -0.87 27.80
C GLY A 690 -21.49 -2.26 28.43
N THR A 691 -20.36 -2.90 28.15
CA THR A 691 -19.96 -4.17 28.78
C THR A 691 -19.40 -3.98 30.18
N LEU A 692 -18.93 -2.77 30.51
CA LEU A 692 -18.56 -2.34 31.85
C LEU A 692 -19.49 -1.17 32.29
N THR A 693 -19.75 -1.09 33.57
CA THR A 693 -20.48 0.03 34.21
C THR A 693 -19.66 0.58 35.36
N LEU A 694 -19.69 1.92 35.54
CA LEU A 694 -19.08 2.53 36.70
C LEU A 694 -19.95 2.21 37.93
N THR A 695 -19.37 1.55 38.90
CA THR A 695 -19.90 1.48 40.25
C THR A 695 -19.36 2.66 41.06
N GLU A 696 -20.08 3.08 42.12
CA GLU A 696 -19.60 4.18 42.98
C GLU A 696 -18.13 3.98 43.36
N PRO A 697 -17.28 5.03 43.25
CA PRO A 697 -15.89 4.90 43.61
C PRO A 697 -15.79 4.45 45.07
N PRO A 698 -14.92 3.49 45.43
CA PRO A 698 -14.69 3.13 46.80
C PRO A 698 -14.33 4.39 47.56
N SER A 699 -15.15 4.77 48.56
CA SER A 699 -14.93 5.93 49.41
C SER A 699 -13.46 5.86 49.90
N ALA A 700 -12.70 6.93 49.60
CA ALA A 700 -11.32 7.04 50.04
C ALA A 700 -11.30 6.77 51.57
N ARG A 701 -10.81 5.60 51.97
CA ARG A 701 -10.51 5.33 53.34
C ARG A 701 -9.42 6.32 53.75
N ASN A 702 -9.85 7.40 54.42
CA ASN A 702 -8.94 8.29 55.10
C ASN A 702 -8.03 7.44 56.01
N GLY A 703 -6.78 7.31 55.60
CA GLY A 703 -5.75 6.72 56.45
C GLY A 703 -5.60 7.59 57.68
N GLN A 704 -5.90 7.01 58.84
CA GLN A 704 -5.33 7.42 60.12
C GLN A 704 -3.94 6.81 60.25
#